data_dc5ce81135d7a195928b0de80e8215ed
#
_entry.id   dc5ce81135d7a195928b0de80e8215ed
#
_cell.length_a   1.000
_cell.length_b   1.000
_cell.length_c   1.000
_cell.angle_alpha   90.00
_cell.angle_beta   90.00
_cell.angle_gamma   90.00
#
_symmetry.space_group_name_H-M   'P 1'
#
loop_
_entity.id
_entity.type
_entity.pdbx_description
1 polymer ?
#
loop_
_entity_poly.entity_id
_entity_poly.type
_entity_poly.pdbx_seq_one_letter_code
_entity_poly.pdbx_strand_id
1 'polypeptide(L)'
;MKLDLKPFQDIAARDIMAKLDKARDSVASGDLEAIILAAPTGSGKTITLAQVIDYTFGGGDGISARPNTVFLWLSDSPELNTQSKNKLLGTCDHLPYYKMVTIDSENFKDDELQPGYVYFINTQLLGKDKLLTKEPGDKRNSTFWQTVAKTIARAPEDFVLIIDEAHRGATATDRNRTTIMQKFIIGSPVDGMPSVPLVLGMSATPQRFTTLLGNTNRTQRPINIDPEEVRDSGLLKDLILVRNPKTNVAGDLTLLEEAARTWKRFTKEWENYCVKEKEKDIVRPILVVQVEDGTEGVLTRTSLEDVLRVIERQTGSLAVNEIVHCFQDSSEIQISGKIIRKLEASRIQESPDAKVVLFKTALSTGWDCPRAEVMMSFRRAEDPTSIAQLVGRMVRTPLARRIGTNEVLDTVELFLPHYNRDAVKAVLELLRNPTDGLGIRAESSAETYPRNPALVKVFEHLKALPTYAVSRVPKMSEVKRALRLAGLLMHEGLNQDADEEMREIFLKKLKELRDKYAKTVAEWSSALREGGEIEVDVTEFATSQMIITGTNTTRLTLSEENIEQLFDAAGRMLAAGEGLHRTYWKRFHDQEKPNQAKLELIAIMRQLETVPMLEKFARGQFDELWKKHKSDIKKLSASVRVRFNALIQASGKAAAQDWELPDQIVEKKEGSALNKHLFCDADGEFFADLNTWEAGLLADEMKKSDFVCWLRNMDRRDWAFCVPYEMGSVTKAFFPDFAIVRKTSKGFVVDILEPHNDSYVDALPKAIGLAKFAEEHGEEFGRFIFARKVGNNWQYADMSDKETRAKTLKMQPGSDIGALFAI
;
A
#
# COMPACT_ATOMS: atom_id res chain seq x y z
N MET A 1 5.03 -9.20 -13.45
CA MET A 1 3.85 -8.31 -13.40
C MET A 1 4.21 -6.95 -13.96
N LYS A 2 3.32 -6.31 -14.72
CA LYS A 2 3.55 -4.99 -15.37
C LYS A 2 3.52 -3.80 -14.38
N LEU A 3 3.09 -4.02 -13.15
CA LEU A 3 2.95 -3.00 -12.12
C LEU A 3 3.83 -3.34 -10.91
N ASP A 4 4.50 -2.32 -10.35
CA ASP A 4 5.23 -2.48 -9.09
C ASP A 4 4.24 -2.52 -7.93
N LEU A 5 4.18 -3.64 -7.22
CA LEU A 5 3.32 -3.82 -6.06
C LEU A 5 3.82 -3.03 -4.85
N LYS A 6 2.90 -2.60 -4.02
CA LYS A 6 3.25 -2.18 -2.66
C LYS A 6 3.72 -3.39 -1.85
N PRO A 7 4.65 -3.21 -0.89
CA PRO A 7 5.21 -4.32 -0.12
C PRO A 7 4.15 -5.21 0.52
N PHE A 8 3.14 -4.62 1.15
CA PHE A 8 2.06 -5.38 1.78
C PHE A 8 1.23 -6.21 0.77
N GLN A 9 1.10 -5.74 -0.48
CA GLN A 9 0.40 -6.47 -1.53
C GLN A 9 1.18 -7.70 -2.00
N ASP A 10 2.50 -7.59 -2.16
CA ASP A 10 3.36 -8.73 -2.51
C ASP A 10 3.41 -9.77 -1.38
N ILE A 11 3.54 -9.31 -0.12
CA ILE A 11 3.50 -10.20 1.06
C ILE A 11 2.17 -10.95 1.12
N ALA A 12 1.04 -10.23 0.97
CA ALA A 12 -0.28 -10.84 0.99
C ALA A 12 -0.47 -11.83 -0.18
N ALA A 13 -0.01 -11.49 -1.39
CA ALA A 13 -0.09 -12.39 -2.53
C ALA A 13 0.71 -13.68 -2.32
N ARG A 14 1.92 -13.59 -1.75
CA ARG A 14 2.74 -14.77 -1.41
C ARG A 14 2.12 -15.62 -0.30
N ASP A 15 1.54 -15.00 0.72
CA ASP A 15 0.82 -15.73 1.79
C ASP A 15 -0.42 -16.43 1.23
N ILE A 16 -1.16 -15.78 0.31
CA ILE A 16 -2.27 -16.43 -0.41
C ILE A 16 -1.75 -17.65 -1.19
N MET A 17 -0.65 -17.54 -1.94
CA MET A 17 -0.09 -18.66 -2.70
C MET A 17 0.31 -19.83 -1.81
N ALA A 18 1.01 -19.57 -0.70
CA ALA A 18 1.37 -20.59 0.27
C ALA A 18 0.16 -21.30 0.90
N LYS A 19 -0.93 -20.53 1.15
CA LYS A 19 -2.19 -21.10 1.66
C LYS A 19 -2.98 -21.83 0.57
N LEU A 20 -2.92 -21.37 -0.69
CA LEU A 20 -3.51 -22.06 -1.84
C LEU A 20 -2.87 -23.44 -2.05
N ASP A 21 -1.56 -23.55 -1.96
CA ASP A 21 -0.88 -24.84 -2.13
C ASP A 21 -1.31 -25.84 -1.03
N LYS A 22 -1.33 -25.41 0.24
CA LYS A 22 -1.84 -26.24 1.34
C LYS A 22 -3.33 -26.60 1.18
N ALA A 23 -4.14 -25.67 0.71
CA ALA A 23 -5.56 -25.89 0.49
C ALA A 23 -5.81 -26.89 -0.66
N ARG A 24 -5.00 -26.85 -1.72
CA ARG A 24 -5.06 -27.82 -2.82
C ARG A 24 -4.75 -29.25 -2.36
N ASP A 25 -3.73 -29.41 -1.49
CA ASP A 25 -3.40 -30.72 -0.91
C ASP A 25 -4.57 -31.28 -0.08
N SER A 26 -5.22 -30.43 0.71
CA SER A 26 -6.43 -30.81 1.48
C SER A 26 -7.60 -31.14 0.56
N VAL A 27 -7.83 -30.36 -0.51
CA VAL A 27 -8.89 -30.60 -1.51
C VAL A 27 -8.65 -31.91 -2.25
N ALA A 28 -7.42 -32.24 -2.60
CA ALA A 28 -7.08 -33.55 -3.21
C ALA A 28 -7.39 -34.72 -2.27
N SER A 29 -7.42 -34.49 -0.95
CA SER A 29 -7.83 -35.45 0.08
C SER A 29 -9.33 -35.45 0.35
N GLY A 30 -10.12 -34.62 -0.32
CA GLY A 30 -11.58 -34.53 -0.23
C GLY A 30 -12.12 -33.47 0.73
N ASP A 31 -11.27 -32.63 1.30
CA ASP A 31 -11.67 -31.56 2.20
C ASP A 31 -12.18 -30.33 1.44
N LEU A 32 -12.93 -29.46 2.14
CA LEU A 32 -13.39 -28.17 1.62
C LEU A 32 -12.57 -27.04 2.27
N GLU A 33 -12.08 -26.11 1.46
CA GLU A 33 -11.18 -25.05 1.89
C GLU A 33 -11.71 -23.64 1.54
N ALA A 34 -11.43 -22.67 2.40
CA ALA A 34 -11.73 -21.27 2.14
C ALA A 34 -10.56 -20.38 2.58
N ILE A 35 -10.06 -19.56 1.65
CA ILE A 35 -9.09 -18.51 1.93
C ILE A 35 -9.85 -17.18 2.02
N ILE A 36 -9.59 -16.40 3.05
CA ILE A 36 -10.31 -15.15 3.34
C ILE A 36 -9.32 -13.99 3.34
N LEU A 37 -9.34 -13.17 2.29
CA LEU A 37 -8.55 -11.94 2.23
C LEU A 37 -9.33 -10.80 2.86
N ALA A 38 -8.97 -10.43 4.08
CA ALA A 38 -9.46 -9.25 4.77
C ALA A 38 -8.52 -8.07 4.52
N ALA A 39 -9.00 -7.05 3.83
CA ALA A 39 -8.19 -5.89 3.49
C ALA A 39 -9.05 -4.63 3.39
N PRO A 40 -8.58 -3.46 3.87
CA PRO A 40 -9.32 -2.21 3.83
C PRO A 40 -9.79 -1.84 2.42
N THR A 41 -10.89 -1.08 2.34
CA THR A 41 -11.29 -0.47 1.07
C THR A 41 -10.16 0.42 0.55
N GLY A 42 -9.89 0.37 -0.74
CA GLY A 42 -8.80 1.15 -1.33
C GLY A 42 -7.42 0.50 -1.28
N SER A 43 -7.21 -0.59 -0.52
CA SER A 43 -5.92 -1.31 -0.43
C SER A 43 -5.43 -1.97 -1.73
N GLY A 44 -6.29 -2.06 -2.75
CA GLY A 44 -5.94 -2.72 -4.01
C GLY A 44 -6.12 -4.23 -3.99
N LYS A 45 -7.13 -4.76 -3.27
CA LYS A 45 -7.47 -6.21 -3.23
C LYS A 45 -7.42 -6.88 -4.61
N THR A 46 -8.02 -6.26 -5.61
CA THR A 46 -8.02 -6.75 -7.00
C THR A 46 -6.60 -6.87 -7.58
N ILE A 47 -5.71 -5.93 -7.26
CA ILE A 47 -4.29 -5.95 -7.70
C ILE A 47 -3.52 -7.07 -6.98
N THR A 48 -3.76 -7.25 -5.69
CA THR A 48 -3.19 -8.37 -4.92
C THR A 48 -3.61 -9.71 -5.52
N LEU A 49 -4.89 -9.89 -5.88
CA LEU A 49 -5.36 -11.11 -6.53
C LEU A 49 -4.88 -11.25 -7.98
N ALA A 50 -4.67 -10.14 -8.70
CA ALA A 50 -4.03 -10.18 -10.00
C ALA A 50 -2.62 -10.78 -9.91
N GLN A 51 -1.85 -10.43 -8.87
CA GLN A 51 -0.54 -11.06 -8.60
C GLN A 51 -0.66 -12.54 -8.26
N VAL A 52 -1.67 -12.94 -7.47
CA VAL A 52 -1.94 -14.37 -7.18
C VAL A 52 -2.22 -15.15 -8.46
N ILE A 53 -3.04 -14.62 -9.35
CA ILE A 53 -3.35 -15.23 -10.65
C ILE A 53 -2.10 -15.28 -11.54
N ASP A 54 -1.31 -14.21 -11.58
CA ASP A 54 -0.07 -14.13 -12.35
C ASP A 54 0.97 -15.15 -11.84
N TYR A 55 1.14 -15.28 -10.52
CA TYR A 55 1.96 -16.32 -9.89
C TYR A 55 1.43 -17.74 -10.18
N THR A 56 0.11 -17.92 -10.17
CA THR A 56 -0.47 -19.23 -10.46
C THR A 56 -0.15 -19.68 -11.88
N PHE A 57 -0.22 -18.81 -12.87
CA PHE A 57 0.04 -19.18 -14.25
C PHE A 57 1.51 -19.17 -14.65
N GLY A 58 2.29 -18.22 -14.13
CA GLY A 58 3.69 -18.02 -14.51
C GLY A 58 4.71 -18.56 -13.51
N GLY A 59 4.27 -18.87 -12.28
CA GLY A 59 5.19 -19.13 -11.18
C GLY A 59 5.85 -17.87 -10.64
N GLY A 60 6.76 -18.04 -9.72
CA GLY A 60 7.51 -16.92 -9.11
C GLY A 60 8.63 -17.46 -8.21
N ASP A 61 9.27 -16.57 -7.47
CA ASP A 61 10.34 -16.90 -6.54
C ASP A 61 9.86 -17.87 -5.46
N GLY A 62 10.13 -19.16 -5.62
CA GLY A 62 9.67 -20.22 -4.72
C GLY A 62 8.22 -20.67 -4.92
N ILE A 63 7.54 -20.15 -5.93
CA ILE A 63 6.15 -20.49 -6.27
C ILE A 63 6.14 -21.29 -7.56
N SER A 64 5.60 -22.51 -7.53
CA SER A 64 5.45 -23.35 -8.71
C SER A 64 4.26 -22.89 -9.56
N ALA A 65 4.44 -22.83 -10.88
CA ALA A 65 3.35 -22.52 -11.80
C ALA A 65 2.32 -23.63 -11.84
N ARG A 66 1.04 -23.26 -11.94
CA ARG A 66 -0.11 -24.14 -12.15
C ARG A 66 -0.95 -23.65 -13.34
N PRO A 67 -0.45 -23.84 -14.55
CA PRO A 67 -1.02 -23.25 -15.76
C PRO A 67 -2.41 -23.76 -16.12
N ASN A 68 -2.87 -24.87 -15.51
CA ASN A 68 -4.18 -25.48 -15.76
C ASN A 68 -5.26 -25.01 -14.78
N THR A 69 -4.94 -24.20 -13.80
CA THR A 69 -5.91 -23.66 -12.82
C THR A 69 -7.03 -22.90 -13.54
N VAL A 70 -8.27 -23.15 -13.14
CA VAL A 70 -9.46 -22.42 -13.57
C VAL A 70 -9.87 -21.47 -12.48
N PHE A 71 -9.93 -20.17 -12.78
CA PHE A 71 -10.49 -19.17 -11.88
C PHE A 71 -11.90 -18.79 -12.32
N LEU A 72 -12.87 -18.87 -11.41
CA LEU A 72 -14.20 -18.31 -11.59
C LEU A 72 -14.37 -17.11 -10.68
N TRP A 73 -14.43 -15.90 -11.27
CA TRP A 73 -14.57 -14.63 -10.55
C TRP A 73 -16.03 -14.23 -10.47
N LEU A 74 -16.60 -14.27 -9.27
CA LEU A 74 -17.98 -13.91 -8.97
C LEU A 74 -18.06 -12.49 -8.41
N SER A 75 -18.83 -11.61 -9.05
CA SER A 75 -19.11 -10.25 -8.58
C SER A 75 -20.61 -9.95 -8.55
N ASP A 76 -20.98 -8.72 -8.11
CA ASP A 76 -22.38 -8.29 -8.04
C ASP A 76 -22.94 -7.78 -9.37
N SER A 77 -22.09 -7.17 -10.19
CA SER A 77 -22.54 -6.47 -11.37
C SER A 77 -21.59 -6.63 -12.56
N PRO A 78 -22.09 -6.46 -13.80
CA PRO A 78 -21.26 -6.49 -15.01
C PRO A 78 -20.13 -5.45 -15.00
N GLU A 79 -20.37 -4.26 -14.41
CA GLU A 79 -19.41 -3.17 -14.33
C GLU A 79 -18.20 -3.57 -13.48
N LEU A 80 -18.42 -4.24 -12.35
CA LEU A 80 -17.35 -4.75 -11.49
C LEU A 80 -16.52 -5.81 -12.21
N ASN A 81 -17.13 -6.70 -12.97
CA ASN A 81 -16.42 -7.67 -13.79
C ASN A 81 -15.53 -6.99 -14.83
N THR A 82 -16.06 -5.99 -15.54
CA THR A 82 -15.30 -5.24 -16.53
C THR A 82 -14.12 -4.53 -15.90
N GLN A 83 -14.31 -3.93 -14.73
CA GLN A 83 -13.26 -3.24 -13.98
C GLN A 83 -12.16 -4.20 -13.52
N SER A 84 -12.53 -5.36 -12.96
CA SER A 84 -11.59 -6.39 -12.53
C SER A 84 -10.82 -6.97 -13.73
N LYS A 85 -11.50 -7.29 -14.83
CA LYS A 85 -10.89 -7.76 -16.07
C LYS A 85 -9.85 -6.76 -16.62
N ASN A 86 -10.19 -5.46 -16.68
CA ASN A 86 -9.28 -4.43 -17.15
C ASN A 86 -8.06 -4.27 -16.25
N LYS A 87 -8.25 -4.37 -14.91
CA LYS A 87 -7.14 -4.36 -13.95
C LYS A 87 -6.21 -5.55 -14.15
N LEU A 88 -6.74 -6.76 -14.30
CA LEU A 88 -5.94 -7.95 -14.59
C LEU A 88 -5.15 -7.79 -15.91
N LEU A 89 -5.81 -7.32 -16.97
CA LEU A 89 -5.18 -7.09 -18.27
C LEU A 89 -4.02 -6.09 -18.19
N GLY A 90 -4.19 -5.04 -17.42
CA GLY A 90 -3.16 -4.00 -17.20
C GLY A 90 -2.00 -4.42 -16.30
N THR A 91 -2.15 -5.50 -15.53
CA THR A 91 -1.19 -5.86 -14.47
C THR A 91 -0.51 -7.22 -14.66
N CYS A 92 -1.22 -8.25 -15.15
CA CYS A 92 -0.68 -9.59 -15.31
C CYS A 92 0.22 -9.70 -16.54
N ASP A 93 1.35 -10.41 -16.42
CA ASP A 93 2.24 -10.75 -17.54
C ASP A 93 1.87 -12.09 -18.17
N HIS A 94 1.43 -13.06 -17.37
CA HIS A 94 1.19 -14.44 -17.79
C HIS A 94 -0.27 -14.76 -18.13
N LEU A 95 -1.16 -13.74 -18.12
CA LEU A 95 -2.57 -13.87 -18.43
C LEU A 95 -2.94 -13.09 -19.72
N PRO A 96 -2.94 -13.71 -20.91
CA PRO A 96 -3.32 -13.04 -22.14
C PRO A 96 -4.83 -12.77 -22.19
N TYR A 97 -5.22 -11.74 -22.95
CA TYR A 97 -6.62 -11.27 -23.05
C TYR A 97 -7.63 -12.38 -23.42
N TYR A 98 -7.27 -13.28 -24.36
CA TYR A 98 -8.17 -14.35 -24.81
C TYR A 98 -8.48 -15.41 -23.75
N LYS A 99 -7.68 -15.48 -22.69
CA LYS A 99 -7.91 -16.36 -21.53
C LYS A 99 -8.79 -15.72 -20.45
N MET A 100 -9.23 -14.49 -20.65
CA MET A 100 -10.14 -13.77 -19.75
C MET A 100 -11.55 -13.69 -20.35
N VAL A 101 -12.44 -14.58 -19.96
CA VAL A 101 -13.78 -14.74 -20.55
C VAL A 101 -14.83 -14.13 -19.62
N THR A 102 -15.63 -13.19 -20.15
CA THR A 102 -16.84 -12.74 -19.47
C THR A 102 -17.99 -13.62 -19.89
N ILE A 103 -18.62 -14.29 -18.94
CA ILE A 103 -19.77 -15.16 -19.19
C ILE A 103 -21.01 -14.28 -19.34
N ASP A 104 -21.66 -14.40 -20.49
CA ASP A 104 -22.96 -13.81 -20.76
C ASP A 104 -23.98 -14.88 -21.20
N SER A 105 -25.26 -14.53 -21.14
CA SER A 105 -26.34 -15.48 -21.38
C SER A 105 -26.49 -15.90 -22.85
N GLU A 106 -25.92 -15.18 -23.80
CA GLU A 106 -26.12 -15.43 -25.23
C GLU A 106 -24.96 -16.22 -25.84
N ASN A 107 -23.73 -15.95 -25.37
CA ASN A 107 -22.50 -16.48 -26.00
C ASN A 107 -21.89 -17.66 -25.25
N PHE A 108 -22.21 -17.87 -23.96
CA PHE A 108 -21.64 -18.95 -23.17
C PHE A 108 -22.29 -20.31 -23.52
N LYS A 109 -21.49 -21.24 -24.07
CA LYS A 109 -21.92 -22.57 -24.52
C LYS A 109 -21.08 -23.71 -24.04
N ASP A 110 -20.08 -23.43 -23.18
CA ASP A 110 -19.10 -24.41 -22.76
C ASP A 110 -19.73 -25.46 -21.81
N ASP A 111 -19.47 -26.74 -22.09
CA ASP A 111 -19.89 -27.84 -21.22
C ASP A 111 -19.01 -27.96 -19.97
N GLU A 112 -17.77 -27.52 -20.06
CA GLU A 112 -16.80 -27.39 -18.98
C GLU A 112 -15.98 -26.11 -19.16
N LEU A 113 -15.53 -25.51 -18.06
CA LEU A 113 -14.62 -24.38 -18.10
C LEU A 113 -13.20 -24.86 -18.49
N GLN A 114 -12.56 -24.11 -19.39
CA GLN A 114 -11.25 -24.48 -19.94
C GLN A 114 -10.12 -24.28 -18.95
N PRO A 115 -9.16 -25.23 -18.86
CA PRO A 115 -7.97 -25.09 -18.02
C PRO A 115 -7.12 -23.87 -18.40
N GLY A 116 -6.64 -23.14 -17.40
CA GLY A 116 -5.80 -21.99 -17.60
C GLY A 116 -6.53 -20.69 -17.96
N TYR A 117 -7.85 -20.64 -17.73
CA TYR A 117 -8.68 -19.47 -18.01
C TYR A 117 -9.21 -18.81 -16.73
N VAL A 118 -9.50 -17.52 -16.84
CA VAL A 118 -10.20 -16.72 -15.82
C VAL A 118 -11.57 -16.34 -16.37
N TYR A 119 -12.62 -16.83 -15.73
CA TYR A 119 -14.01 -16.56 -16.09
C TYR A 119 -14.62 -15.54 -15.14
N PHE A 120 -15.31 -14.55 -15.68
CA PHE A 120 -16.01 -13.52 -14.93
C PHE A 120 -17.51 -13.70 -15.05
N ILE A 121 -18.22 -13.75 -13.94
CA ILE A 121 -19.68 -13.85 -13.89
C ILE A 121 -20.23 -12.95 -12.81
N ASN A 122 -21.44 -12.44 -12.97
CA ASN A 122 -22.14 -11.69 -11.94
C ASN A 122 -23.38 -12.43 -11.44
N THR A 123 -23.76 -12.15 -10.19
CA THR A 123 -24.89 -12.81 -9.53
C THR A 123 -26.23 -12.58 -10.21
N GLN A 124 -26.38 -11.47 -10.96
CA GLN A 124 -27.63 -11.13 -11.66
C GLN A 124 -27.97 -12.13 -12.79
N LEU A 125 -26.97 -12.82 -13.34
CA LEU A 125 -27.15 -13.84 -14.38
C LEU A 125 -27.53 -15.22 -13.84
N LEU A 126 -27.45 -15.45 -12.54
CA LEU A 126 -27.57 -16.76 -11.88
C LEU A 126 -28.88 -16.92 -11.09
N GLY A 127 -29.84 -16.02 -11.24
CA GLY A 127 -31.16 -16.13 -10.63
C GLY A 127 -31.95 -17.31 -11.21
N LYS A 128 -32.95 -17.81 -10.47
CA LYS A 128 -33.73 -19.02 -10.77
C LYS A 128 -34.34 -19.06 -12.18
N ASP A 129 -34.72 -17.90 -12.72
CA ASP A 129 -35.39 -17.79 -14.03
C ASP A 129 -34.50 -17.26 -15.14
N LYS A 130 -33.19 -17.24 -14.95
CA LYS A 130 -32.25 -16.71 -15.93
C LYS A 130 -31.85 -17.74 -16.98
N LEU A 131 -31.47 -17.28 -18.17
CA LEU A 131 -31.11 -18.15 -19.32
C LEU A 131 -30.00 -19.14 -18.97
N LEU A 132 -28.97 -18.76 -18.20
CA LEU A 132 -27.84 -19.62 -17.83
C LEU A 132 -28.24 -20.76 -16.87
N THR A 133 -29.30 -20.59 -16.09
CA THR A 133 -29.69 -21.52 -15.01
C THR A 133 -30.88 -22.38 -15.36
N LYS A 134 -31.66 -22.02 -16.41
CA LYS A 134 -32.75 -22.85 -16.93
C LYS A 134 -32.21 -24.07 -17.67
N GLU A 135 -33.07 -25.11 -17.83
CA GLU A 135 -32.81 -26.25 -18.69
C GLU A 135 -32.31 -25.79 -20.06
N PRO A 136 -31.24 -26.44 -20.57
CA PRO A 136 -30.62 -26.03 -21.82
C PRO A 136 -31.62 -26.24 -23.00
N GLY A 137 -31.65 -25.22 -23.88
CA GLY A 137 -32.35 -25.32 -25.14
C GLY A 137 -31.38 -25.74 -26.26
N ASP A 138 -31.79 -25.62 -27.51
CA ASP A 138 -31.03 -26.09 -28.70
C ASP A 138 -29.58 -25.56 -28.83
N LYS A 139 -29.24 -24.51 -28.09
CA LYS A 139 -27.94 -23.84 -28.19
C LYS A 139 -26.91 -24.27 -27.12
N ARG A 140 -27.30 -24.98 -26.08
CA ARG A 140 -26.45 -25.44 -24.98
C ARG A 140 -26.79 -26.85 -24.56
N ASN A 141 -25.75 -27.61 -24.14
CA ASN A 141 -25.93 -28.98 -23.65
C ASN A 141 -26.07 -29.06 -22.13
N SER A 142 -25.61 -28.00 -21.41
CA SER A 142 -25.56 -27.98 -19.95
C SER A 142 -26.06 -26.65 -19.39
N THR A 143 -26.65 -26.69 -18.19
CA THR A 143 -26.84 -25.47 -17.39
C THR A 143 -25.51 -24.98 -16.87
N PHE A 144 -25.42 -23.70 -16.47
CA PHE A 144 -24.21 -23.17 -15.85
C PHE A 144 -23.76 -23.98 -14.62
N TRP A 145 -24.72 -24.43 -13.81
CA TRP A 145 -24.42 -25.25 -12.62
C TRP A 145 -23.80 -26.59 -13.00
N GLN A 146 -24.31 -27.24 -14.04
CA GLN A 146 -23.77 -28.48 -14.58
C GLN A 146 -22.36 -28.29 -15.16
N THR A 147 -22.14 -27.18 -15.88
CA THR A 147 -20.79 -26.83 -16.39
C THR A 147 -19.78 -26.69 -15.26
N VAL A 148 -20.13 -25.99 -14.17
CA VAL A 148 -19.26 -25.85 -13.00
C VAL A 148 -19.06 -27.19 -12.32
N ALA A 149 -20.11 -28.00 -12.15
CA ALA A 149 -20.03 -29.35 -11.56
C ALA A 149 -19.06 -30.26 -12.33
N LYS A 150 -19.14 -30.29 -13.66
CA LYS A 150 -18.22 -31.08 -14.51
C LYS A 150 -16.78 -30.57 -14.38
N THR A 151 -16.57 -29.26 -14.35
CA THR A 151 -15.26 -28.66 -14.18
C THR A 151 -14.62 -29.06 -12.85
N ILE A 152 -15.40 -29.03 -11.74
CA ILE A 152 -14.96 -29.47 -10.41
C ILE A 152 -14.64 -30.96 -10.42
N ALA A 153 -15.47 -31.80 -11.06
CA ALA A 153 -15.25 -33.22 -11.12
C ALA A 153 -13.97 -33.62 -11.86
N ARG A 154 -13.53 -32.80 -12.84
CA ARG A 154 -12.28 -33.03 -13.57
C ARG A 154 -11.04 -32.80 -12.73
N ALA A 155 -10.96 -31.68 -12.00
CA ALA A 155 -9.79 -31.30 -11.20
C ALA A 155 -10.24 -30.35 -10.07
N PRO A 156 -10.71 -30.90 -8.94
CA PRO A 156 -11.24 -30.12 -7.84
C PRO A 156 -10.20 -29.18 -7.20
N GLU A 157 -8.93 -29.59 -7.15
CA GLU A 157 -7.80 -28.81 -6.60
C GLU A 157 -7.35 -27.65 -7.52
N ASP A 158 -7.68 -27.72 -8.82
CA ASP A 158 -7.36 -26.71 -9.80
C ASP A 158 -8.54 -25.79 -10.13
N PHE A 159 -9.67 -25.93 -9.46
CA PHE A 159 -10.81 -25.01 -9.59
C PHE A 159 -10.90 -24.06 -8.40
N VAL A 160 -10.70 -22.75 -8.65
CA VAL A 160 -10.72 -21.72 -7.60
C VAL A 160 -11.87 -20.73 -7.87
N LEU A 161 -12.82 -20.67 -6.94
CA LEU A 161 -13.86 -19.64 -6.95
C LEU A 161 -13.37 -18.40 -6.20
N ILE A 162 -13.28 -17.27 -6.91
CA ILE A 162 -13.02 -15.96 -6.31
C ILE A 162 -14.36 -15.24 -6.09
N ILE A 163 -14.62 -14.79 -4.86
CA ILE A 163 -15.81 -14.01 -4.51
C ILE A 163 -15.38 -12.59 -4.15
N ASP A 164 -15.73 -11.63 -5.01
CA ASP A 164 -15.49 -10.22 -4.79
C ASP A 164 -16.56 -9.62 -3.88
N GLU A 165 -16.15 -8.73 -2.95
CA GLU A 165 -17.03 -8.12 -1.93
C GLU A 165 -17.86 -9.19 -1.18
N ALA A 166 -17.20 -10.23 -0.68
CA ALA A 166 -17.80 -11.42 -0.08
C ALA A 166 -18.72 -11.13 1.12
N HIS A 167 -18.65 -9.92 1.71
CA HIS A 167 -19.57 -9.48 2.77
C HIS A 167 -20.97 -9.11 2.27
N ARG A 168 -21.14 -8.78 0.99
CA ARG A 168 -22.44 -8.48 0.40
C ARG A 168 -23.21 -9.78 0.18
N GLY A 169 -24.49 -9.79 0.46
CA GLY A 169 -25.31 -11.01 0.33
C GLY A 169 -25.47 -11.81 1.63
N ALA A 170 -24.87 -11.37 2.72
CA ALA A 170 -25.10 -11.94 4.05
C ALA A 170 -26.27 -11.29 4.80
N THR A 171 -26.94 -10.28 4.23
CA THR A 171 -28.09 -9.59 4.84
C THR A 171 -29.41 -10.07 4.24
N ALA A 172 -30.47 -10.10 5.07
CA ALA A 172 -31.81 -10.55 4.67
C ALA A 172 -32.46 -9.74 3.54
N THR A 173 -31.92 -8.56 3.21
CA THR A 173 -32.38 -7.69 2.13
C THR A 173 -31.96 -8.14 0.74
N ASP A 174 -30.92 -8.98 0.63
CA ASP A 174 -30.43 -9.48 -0.67
C ASP A 174 -30.54 -11.00 -0.77
N ARG A 175 -31.78 -11.50 -0.70
CA ARG A 175 -32.10 -12.95 -0.70
C ARG A 175 -31.56 -13.69 -1.95
N ASN A 176 -31.57 -13.06 -3.13
CA ASN A 176 -31.11 -13.69 -4.35
C ASN A 176 -29.61 -13.95 -4.33
N ARG A 177 -28.82 -12.97 -3.88
CA ARG A 177 -27.36 -13.11 -3.78
C ARG A 177 -26.95 -14.12 -2.72
N THR A 178 -27.56 -14.06 -1.55
CA THR A 178 -27.32 -15.04 -0.48
C THR A 178 -27.57 -16.45 -0.97
N THR A 179 -28.65 -16.66 -1.72
CA THR A 179 -29.00 -17.97 -2.28
C THR A 179 -27.97 -18.45 -3.32
N ILE A 180 -27.47 -17.57 -4.19
CA ILE A 180 -26.44 -17.90 -5.20
C ILE A 180 -25.10 -18.23 -4.52
N MET A 181 -24.64 -17.41 -3.58
CA MET A 181 -23.42 -17.67 -2.81
C MET A 181 -23.52 -19.01 -2.02
N GLN A 182 -24.68 -19.29 -1.42
CA GLN A 182 -24.92 -20.55 -0.73
C GLN A 182 -24.82 -21.75 -1.67
N LYS A 183 -25.34 -21.67 -2.91
CA LYS A 183 -25.19 -22.73 -3.91
C LYS A 183 -23.74 -23.06 -4.21
N PHE A 184 -22.86 -22.08 -4.32
CA PHE A 184 -21.43 -22.31 -4.52
C PHE A 184 -20.77 -22.91 -3.26
N ILE A 185 -21.09 -22.37 -2.08
CA ILE A 185 -20.42 -22.71 -0.83
C ILE A 185 -20.89 -24.05 -0.26
N ILE A 186 -22.22 -24.29 -0.27
CA ILE A 186 -22.84 -25.46 0.34
C ILE A 186 -23.16 -26.53 -0.70
N GLY A 187 -23.30 -26.12 -1.96
CA GLY A 187 -23.83 -26.95 -3.04
C GLY A 187 -25.35 -26.80 -3.21
N SER A 188 -25.87 -27.34 -4.28
CA SER A 188 -27.31 -27.38 -4.60
C SER A 188 -27.65 -28.72 -5.25
N PRO A 189 -28.08 -29.72 -4.51
CA PRO A 189 -28.45 -31.03 -5.07
C PRO A 189 -29.53 -30.94 -6.16
N VAL A 190 -30.46 -29.99 -6.02
CA VAL A 190 -31.55 -29.77 -7.00
C VAL A 190 -31.00 -29.31 -8.36
N ASP A 191 -29.91 -28.56 -8.36
CA ASP A 191 -29.25 -28.05 -9.57
C ASP A 191 -28.09 -28.97 -10.04
N GLY A 192 -27.84 -30.09 -9.32
CA GLY A 192 -26.69 -30.97 -9.58
C GLY A 192 -25.33 -30.30 -9.29
N MET A 193 -25.32 -29.28 -8.44
CA MET A 193 -24.13 -28.51 -8.14
C MET A 193 -23.49 -29.00 -6.82
N PRO A 194 -22.26 -29.53 -6.83
CA PRO A 194 -21.52 -29.84 -5.61
C PRO A 194 -21.04 -28.56 -4.91
N SER A 195 -20.67 -28.67 -3.64
CA SER A 195 -19.93 -27.59 -2.97
C SER A 195 -18.63 -27.30 -3.72
N VAL A 196 -18.32 -26.05 -4.01
CA VAL A 196 -17.02 -25.69 -4.60
C VAL A 196 -15.90 -26.02 -3.61
N PRO A 197 -14.91 -26.86 -3.96
CA PRO A 197 -13.90 -27.31 -3.01
C PRO A 197 -13.02 -26.18 -2.48
N LEU A 198 -12.60 -25.25 -3.33
CA LEU A 198 -11.65 -24.18 -2.99
C LEU A 198 -12.25 -22.79 -3.30
N VAL A 199 -12.48 -22.01 -2.25
CA VAL A 199 -13.06 -20.66 -2.32
C VAL A 199 -12.05 -19.63 -1.82
N LEU A 200 -11.90 -18.53 -2.55
CA LEU A 200 -11.13 -17.34 -2.15
C LEU A 200 -12.08 -16.13 -2.08
N GLY A 201 -12.44 -15.75 -0.86
CA GLY A 201 -13.28 -14.57 -0.63
C GLY A 201 -12.45 -13.35 -0.30
N MET A 202 -12.72 -12.20 -0.93
CA MET A 202 -12.13 -10.93 -0.56
C MET A 202 -13.17 -9.95 -0.02
N SER A 203 -12.83 -9.27 1.09
CA SER A 203 -13.76 -8.36 1.77
C SER A 203 -13.00 -7.32 2.59
N ALA A 204 -13.60 -6.14 2.77
CA ALA A 204 -13.18 -5.20 3.80
C ALA A 204 -13.72 -5.61 5.18
N THR A 205 -14.85 -6.32 5.22
CA THR A 205 -15.53 -6.77 6.44
C THR A 205 -15.71 -8.30 6.40
N PRO A 206 -14.67 -9.07 6.76
CA PRO A 206 -14.66 -10.52 6.60
C PRO A 206 -15.65 -11.26 7.51
N GLN A 207 -16.10 -10.66 8.62
CA GLN A 207 -16.93 -11.30 9.64
C GLN A 207 -18.23 -11.90 9.06
N ARG A 208 -18.86 -11.18 8.13
CA ARG A 208 -20.09 -11.67 7.47
C ARG A 208 -19.84 -12.89 6.58
N PHE A 209 -18.71 -12.88 5.87
CA PHE A 209 -18.32 -14.02 5.04
C PHE A 209 -17.92 -15.22 5.91
N THR A 210 -17.16 -14.99 6.98
CA THR A 210 -16.82 -15.99 7.98
C THR A 210 -18.07 -16.62 8.60
N THR A 211 -19.10 -15.82 8.90
CA THR A 211 -20.39 -16.34 9.39
C THR A 211 -21.09 -17.22 8.36
N LEU A 212 -21.05 -16.84 7.06
CA LEU A 212 -21.62 -17.66 5.99
C LEU A 212 -20.90 -19.00 5.85
N LEU A 213 -19.57 -19.02 6.02
CA LEU A 213 -18.74 -20.21 6.00
C LEU A 213 -18.86 -21.06 7.29
N GLY A 214 -19.19 -20.45 8.43
CA GLY A 214 -19.20 -21.09 9.75
C GLY A 214 -20.21 -22.23 9.87
N ASN A 215 -21.22 -22.29 8.98
CA ASN A 215 -22.20 -23.37 8.91
C ASN A 215 -21.75 -24.52 7.97
N THR A 216 -20.49 -24.51 7.53
CA THR A 216 -19.92 -25.51 6.64
C THR A 216 -18.69 -26.17 7.28
N ASN A 217 -18.37 -27.39 6.89
CA ASN A 217 -17.17 -28.09 7.36
C ASN A 217 -15.90 -27.66 6.60
N ARG A 218 -15.78 -26.36 6.27
CA ARG A 218 -14.62 -25.83 5.53
C ARG A 218 -13.51 -25.40 6.48
N THR A 219 -12.29 -25.75 6.15
CA THR A 219 -11.11 -25.15 6.78
C THR A 219 -10.98 -23.70 6.31
N GLN A 220 -10.90 -22.76 7.25
CA GLN A 220 -10.78 -21.33 6.95
C GLN A 220 -9.34 -20.86 7.15
N ARG A 221 -8.77 -20.20 6.13
CA ARG A 221 -7.40 -19.65 6.13
C ARG A 221 -7.44 -18.12 5.97
N PRO A 222 -7.53 -17.36 7.08
CA PRO A 222 -7.61 -15.91 7.01
C PRO A 222 -6.24 -15.30 6.67
N ILE A 223 -6.29 -14.20 5.92
CA ILE A 223 -5.18 -13.31 5.60
C ILE A 223 -5.66 -11.89 5.88
N ASN A 224 -5.01 -11.20 6.78
CA ASN A 224 -5.38 -9.85 7.17
C ASN A 224 -4.30 -8.86 6.73
N ILE A 225 -4.70 -7.86 5.96
CA ILE A 225 -3.85 -6.71 5.62
C ILE A 225 -4.13 -5.62 6.66
N ASP A 226 -3.09 -5.18 7.35
CA ASP A 226 -3.19 -4.12 8.35
C ASP A 226 -3.53 -2.77 7.66
N PRO A 227 -4.58 -2.06 8.09
CA PRO A 227 -4.90 -0.72 7.60
C PRO A 227 -3.73 0.27 7.74
N GLU A 228 -2.89 0.12 8.76
CA GLU A 228 -1.70 0.96 8.94
C GLU A 228 -0.68 0.74 7.83
N GLU A 229 -0.44 -0.50 7.42
CA GLU A 229 0.48 -0.81 6.30
C GLU A 229 -0.02 -0.22 4.98
N VAL A 230 -1.34 -0.23 4.75
CA VAL A 230 -1.95 0.37 3.55
C VAL A 230 -1.75 1.89 3.55
N ARG A 231 -1.99 2.54 4.67
CA ARG A 231 -1.78 3.99 4.84
C ARG A 231 -0.31 4.36 4.69
N ASP A 232 0.57 3.64 5.36
CA ASP A 232 2.02 3.86 5.35
C ASP A 232 2.63 3.69 3.96
N SER A 233 2.02 2.87 3.11
CA SER A 233 2.44 2.71 1.71
C SER A 233 2.18 3.95 0.83
N GLY A 234 1.42 4.93 1.35
CA GLY A 234 0.99 6.11 0.61
C GLY A 234 -0.05 5.83 -0.49
N LEU A 235 -0.68 4.65 -0.47
CA LEU A 235 -1.73 4.31 -1.44
C LEU A 235 -3.04 5.04 -1.13
N LEU A 236 -3.28 5.34 0.14
CA LEU A 236 -4.43 6.10 0.60
C LEU A 236 -3.99 7.51 1.04
N LYS A 237 -4.90 8.45 0.88
CA LYS A 237 -4.76 9.82 1.40
C LYS A 237 -4.74 9.82 2.93
N ASP A 238 -4.01 10.75 3.50
CA ASP A 238 -3.77 10.81 4.93
C ASP A 238 -4.97 11.38 5.72
N LEU A 239 -5.77 12.24 5.07
CA LEU A 239 -6.80 13.02 5.76
C LEU A 239 -8.06 13.19 4.94
N ILE A 240 -9.21 13.06 5.60
CA ILE A 240 -10.51 13.41 5.07
C ILE A 240 -11.06 14.59 5.87
N LEU A 241 -11.37 15.68 5.19
CA LEU A 241 -11.98 16.85 5.78
C LEU A 241 -13.48 16.87 5.50
N VAL A 242 -14.30 16.93 6.56
CA VAL A 242 -15.75 17.02 6.43
C VAL A 242 -16.21 18.40 6.86
N ARG A 243 -16.80 19.16 5.93
CA ARG A 243 -17.29 20.51 6.14
C ARG A 243 -18.82 20.51 6.17
N ASN A 244 -19.37 20.95 7.26
CA ASN A 244 -20.81 21.08 7.46
C ASN A 244 -21.15 22.40 8.18
N PRO A 245 -22.38 22.97 7.99
CA PRO A 245 -22.75 24.22 8.63
C PRO A 245 -22.93 24.02 10.13
N LYS A 246 -22.55 25.02 10.93
CA LYS A 246 -22.77 25.03 12.39
C LYS A 246 -24.23 25.27 12.77
N THR A 247 -25.01 25.86 11.88
CA THR A 247 -26.41 26.21 12.08
C THR A 247 -27.26 25.76 10.88
N ASN A 248 -28.50 25.43 11.09
CA ASN A 248 -29.45 24.99 10.05
C ASN A 248 -29.89 26.13 9.08
N VAL A 249 -29.05 27.10 8.83
CA VAL A 249 -29.35 28.16 7.86
C VAL A 249 -29.04 27.65 6.47
N ALA A 250 -29.94 27.87 5.50
CA ALA A 250 -29.80 27.48 4.12
C ALA A 250 -28.51 28.01 3.52
N GLY A 251 -27.48 27.18 3.48
CA GLY A 251 -26.14 27.52 3.03
C GLY A 251 -25.61 26.63 1.90
N ASP A 252 -26.51 25.93 1.20
CA ASP A 252 -26.15 24.90 0.21
C ASP A 252 -25.28 25.46 -0.91
N LEU A 253 -25.70 26.60 -1.49
CA LEU A 253 -24.93 27.25 -2.55
C LEU A 253 -23.65 27.92 -2.03
N THR A 254 -23.63 28.35 -0.76
CA THR A 254 -22.40 28.89 -0.13
C THR A 254 -21.36 27.81 0.08
N LEU A 255 -21.78 26.61 0.53
CA LEU A 255 -20.87 25.46 0.64
C LEU A 255 -20.43 24.93 -0.74
N LEU A 256 -21.30 24.98 -1.74
CA LEU A 256 -20.91 24.69 -3.13
C LEU A 256 -19.88 25.68 -3.64
N GLU A 257 -20.02 26.97 -3.32
CA GLU A 257 -19.04 28.00 -3.67
C GLU A 257 -17.67 27.69 -3.05
N GLU A 258 -17.65 27.29 -1.79
CA GLU A 258 -16.41 26.88 -1.11
C GLU A 258 -15.84 25.58 -1.68
N ALA A 259 -16.67 24.60 -2.02
CA ALA A 259 -16.25 23.39 -2.71
C ALA A 259 -15.60 23.70 -4.06
N ALA A 260 -16.17 24.63 -4.83
CA ALA A 260 -15.59 25.06 -6.11
C ALA A 260 -14.26 25.80 -5.93
N ARG A 261 -14.12 26.67 -4.90
CA ARG A 261 -12.83 27.30 -4.54
C ARG A 261 -11.78 26.26 -4.14
N THR A 262 -12.17 25.32 -3.32
CA THR A 262 -11.32 24.21 -2.88
C THR A 262 -10.84 23.40 -4.08
N TRP A 263 -11.74 23.00 -4.98
CA TRP A 263 -11.38 22.29 -6.20
C TRP A 263 -10.40 23.10 -7.08
N LYS A 264 -10.62 24.40 -7.25
CA LYS A 264 -9.69 25.31 -7.96
C LYS A 264 -8.32 25.33 -7.30
N ARG A 265 -8.26 25.37 -5.95
CA ARG A 265 -7.02 25.29 -5.18
C ARG A 265 -6.29 23.97 -5.45
N PHE A 266 -6.96 22.84 -5.33
CA PHE A 266 -6.38 21.51 -5.61
C PHE A 266 -5.83 21.43 -7.04
N THR A 267 -6.58 21.95 -8.03
CA THR A 267 -6.12 21.98 -9.42
C THR A 267 -4.79 22.70 -9.55
N LYS A 268 -4.67 23.89 -8.92
CA LYS A 268 -3.45 24.68 -8.94
C LYS A 268 -2.29 24.01 -8.20
N GLU A 269 -2.57 23.41 -7.04
CA GLU A 269 -1.55 22.69 -6.26
C GLU A 269 -1.02 21.47 -7.02
N TRP A 270 -1.89 20.71 -7.71
CA TRP A 270 -1.46 19.60 -8.56
C TRP A 270 -0.64 20.06 -9.76
N GLU A 271 -1.03 21.15 -10.43
CA GLU A 271 -0.24 21.73 -11.52
C GLU A 271 1.15 22.13 -11.04
N ASN A 272 1.22 22.86 -9.94
CA ASN A 272 2.48 23.29 -9.33
C ASN A 272 3.36 22.10 -8.95
N TYR A 273 2.77 21.10 -8.29
CA TYR A 273 3.47 19.89 -7.87
C TYR A 273 4.01 19.10 -9.05
N CYS A 274 3.17 18.81 -10.05
CA CYS A 274 3.58 18.01 -11.21
C CYS A 274 4.68 18.70 -12.02
N VAL A 275 4.62 20.03 -12.18
CA VAL A 275 5.67 20.80 -12.85
C VAL A 275 6.97 20.80 -12.03
N LYS A 276 6.90 21.07 -10.72
CA LYS A 276 8.06 21.09 -9.82
C LYS A 276 8.77 19.72 -9.78
N GLU A 277 8.00 18.65 -9.70
CA GLU A 277 8.51 17.28 -9.59
C GLU A 277 8.73 16.59 -10.94
N LYS A 278 8.51 17.29 -12.05
CA LYS A 278 8.67 16.78 -13.43
C LYS A 278 7.89 15.49 -13.68
N GLU A 279 6.65 15.43 -13.17
CA GLU A 279 5.78 14.29 -13.44
C GLU A 279 5.44 14.22 -14.93
N LYS A 280 5.30 12.99 -15.44
CA LYS A 280 5.00 12.75 -16.85
C LYS A 280 3.65 13.34 -17.24
N ASP A 281 2.66 13.20 -16.38
CA ASP A 281 1.29 13.65 -16.57
C ASP A 281 0.85 14.56 -15.42
N ILE A 282 0.09 15.61 -15.75
CA ILE A 282 -0.49 16.51 -14.75
C ILE A 282 -1.76 15.84 -14.19
N VAL A 283 -1.81 15.66 -12.88
CA VAL A 283 -3.02 15.21 -12.19
C VAL A 283 -4.08 16.31 -12.29
N ARG A 284 -5.27 15.93 -12.76
CA ARG A 284 -6.42 16.84 -12.90
C ARG A 284 -7.52 16.42 -11.94
N PRO A 285 -7.68 17.09 -10.80
CA PRO A 285 -8.70 16.73 -9.81
C PRO A 285 -10.12 16.94 -10.34
N ILE A 286 -11.05 16.19 -9.79
CA ILE A 286 -12.48 16.22 -10.13
C ILE A 286 -13.27 16.74 -8.94
N LEU A 287 -14.21 17.66 -9.23
CA LEU A 287 -15.30 18.05 -8.32
C LEU A 287 -16.49 17.13 -8.58
N VAL A 288 -16.88 16.37 -7.57
CA VAL A 288 -18.01 15.45 -7.61
C VAL A 288 -19.22 16.09 -6.91
N VAL A 289 -20.35 16.21 -7.59
CA VAL A 289 -21.56 16.85 -7.04
C VAL A 289 -22.70 15.84 -7.01
N GLN A 290 -23.07 15.45 -5.80
CA GLN A 290 -24.23 14.59 -5.57
C GLN A 290 -25.50 15.43 -5.45
N VAL A 291 -26.47 15.17 -6.34
CA VAL A 291 -27.76 15.87 -6.34
C VAL A 291 -28.88 15.00 -5.77
N GLU A 292 -29.96 15.64 -5.33
CA GLU A 292 -31.14 14.95 -4.82
C GLU A 292 -31.86 14.17 -5.92
N ASP A 293 -32.61 13.13 -5.53
CA ASP A 293 -33.50 12.42 -6.45
C ASP A 293 -34.63 13.34 -6.92
N GLY A 294 -35.12 13.08 -8.12
CA GLY A 294 -36.26 13.77 -8.69
C GLY A 294 -37.59 13.23 -8.19
N THR A 295 -38.63 13.78 -8.75
CA THR A 295 -40.00 13.27 -8.65
C THR A 295 -40.54 12.97 -10.04
N GLU A 296 -41.76 12.44 -10.16
CA GLU A 296 -42.36 12.12 -11.47
C GLU A 296 -42.29 13.35 -12.39
N GLY A 297 -41.63 13.22 -13.53
CA GLY A 297 -41.42 14.28 -14.52
C GLY A 297 -40.29 15.31 -14.21
N VAL A 298 -39.63 15.22 -13.05
CA VAL A 298 -38.55 16.10 -12.67
C VAL A 298 -37.27 15.29 -12.40
N LEU A 299 -36.20 15.56 -13.16
CA LEU A 299 -34.97 14.79 -13.11
C LEU A 299 -34.31 14.81 -11.71
N THR A 300 -34.25 15.96 -11.07
CA THR A 300 -33.68 16.17 -9.72
C THR A 300 -34.33 17.39 -9.07
N ARG A 301 -34.43 17.38 -7.74
CA ARG A 301 -34.90 18.54 -6.96
C ARG A 301 -33.85 19.65 -6.84
N THR A 302 -32.56 19.31 -7.08
CA THR A 302 -31.46 20.27 -7.07
C THR A 302 -31.45 21.06 -8.38
N SER A 303 -31.43 22.39 -8.33
CA SER A 303 -31.29 23.23 -9.52
C SER A 303 -29.92 23.08 -10.15
N LEU A 304 -29.81 22.31 -11.23
CA LEU A 304 -28.54 22.10 -11.92
C LEU A 304 -27.98 23.39 -12.54
N GLU A 305 -28.87 24.31 -12.93
CA GLU A 305 -28.48 25.62 -13.45
C GLU A 305 -27.78 26.48 -12.39
N ASP A 306 -28.32 26.50 -11.17
CA ASP A 306 -27.70 27.21 -10.05
C ASP A 306 -26.37 26.57 -9.65
N VAL A 307 -26.32 25.23 -9.64
CA VAL A 307 -25.08 24.50 -9.34
C VAL A 307 -23.99 24.89 -10.34
N LEU A 308 -24.29 24.85 -11.64
CA LEU A 308 -23.30 25.15 -12.66
C LEU A 308 -22.87 26.63 -12.60
N ARG A 309 -23.84 27.56 -12.44
CA ARG A 309 -23.58 28.98 -12.32
C ARG A 309 -22.65 29.31 -11.15
N VAL A 310 -22.86 28.68 -9.97
CA VAL A 310 -22.01 28.90 -8.80
C VAL A 310 -20.60 28.37 -9.03
N ILE A 311 -20.47 27.18 -9.61
CA ILE A 311 -19.16 26.61 -9.93
C ILE A 311 -18.42 27.51 -10.93
N GLU A 312 -19.02 27.87 -12.04
CA GLU A 312 -18.40 28.70 -13.09
C GLU A 312 -18.02 30.11 -12.59
N ARG A 313 -18.78 30.67 -11.66
CA ARG A 313 -18.44 31.96 -11.04
C ARG A 313 -17.09 31.91 -10.32
N GLN A 314 -16.73 30.76 -9.71
CA GLN A 314 -15.49 30.61 -8.96
C GLN A 314 -14.32 30.14 -9.82
N THR A 315 -14.59 29.33 -10.84
CA THR A 315 -13.55 28.62 -11.59
C THR A 315 -13.33 29.15 -13.00
N GLY A 316 -14.26 29.94 -13.50
CA GLY A 316 -14.35 30.35 -14.90
C GLY A 316 -15.30 29.44 -15.68
N SER A 317 -15.64 29.81 -16.92
CA SER A 317 -16.55 29.04 -17.78
C SER A 317 -15.97 27.67 -18.08
N LEU A 318 -16.77 26.62 -17.91
CA LEU A 318 -16.43 25.25 -18.20
C LEU A 318 -16.88 24.87 -19.62
N ALA A 319 -16.04 24.17 -20.34
CA ALA A 319 -16.39 23.62 -21.65
C ALA A 319 -17.39 22.45 -21.45
N VAL A 320 -18.20 22.17 -22.49
CA VAL A 320 -19.24 21.11 -22.44
C VAL A 320 -18.66 19.74 -22.12
N ASN A 321 -17.47 19.40 -22.63
CA ASN A 321 -16.79 18.13 -22.36
C ASN A 321 -16.14 18.05 -20.96
N GLU A 322 -16.06 19.16 -20.23
CA GLU A 322 -15.51 19.22 -18.88
C GLU A 322 -16.56 18.88 -17.81
N ILE A 323 -17.85 18.91 -18.19
CA ILE A 323 -18.96 18.57 -17.31
C ILE A 323 -19.59 17.28 -17.81
N VAL A 324 -19.81 16.32 -16.92
CA VAL A 324 -20.44 15.03 -17.25
C VAL A 324 -21.47 14.66 -16.18
N HIS A 325 -22.40 13.79 -16.51
CA HIS A 325 -23.32 13.23 -15.54
C HIS A 325 -23.38 11.70 -15.58
N CYS A 326 -23.74 11.10 -14.45
CA CYS A 326 -23.92 9.65 -14.27
C CYS A 326 -25.37 9.28 -13.96
N PHE A 327 -26.36 10.03 -14.46
CA PHE A 327 -27.76 9.71 -14.23
C PHE A 327 -28.19 8.49 -15.04
N GLN A 328 -28.90 7.56 -14.42
CA GLN A 328 -29.35 6.35 -15.10
C GLN A 328 -30.49 6.62 -16.06
N ASP A 329 -31.29 7.64 -15.77
CA ASP A 329 -32.56 7.93 -16.43
C ASP A 329 -32.42 8.74 -17.74
N SER A 330 -31.21 9.19 -18.08
CA SER A 330 -31.00 10.08 -19.23
C SER A 330 -29.64 9.81 -19.89
N SER A 331 -29.57 9.86 -21.20
CA SER A 331 -28.33 9.81 -22.00
C SER A 331 -27.67 11.19 -22.10
N GLU A 332 -28.46 12.24 -22.17
CA GLU A 332 -28.06 13.64 -22.24
C GLU A 332 -29.01 14.51 -21.42
N ILE A 333 -28.47 15.56 -20.80
CA ILE A 333 -29.26 16.57 -20.11
C ILE A 333 -28.88 17.97 -20.60
N GLN A 334 -29.82 18.90 -20.59
CA GLN A 334 -29.57 20.29 -20.94
C GLN A 334 -29.53 21.16 -19.68
N ILE A 335 -28.42 21.91 -19.51
CA ILE A 335 -28.23 22.85 -18.40
C ILE A 335 -27.73 24.18 -18.99
N SER A 336 -28.49 25.27 -18.80
CA SER A 336 -28.12 26.63 -19.27
C SER A 336 -27.69 26.66 -20.74
N GLY A 337 -28.39 25.90 -21.59
CA GLY A 337 -28.10 25.84 -23.03
C GLY A 337 -26.94 24.90 -23.43
N LYS A 338 -26.25 24.27 -22.47
CA LYS A 338 -25.20 23.27 -22.70
C LYS A 338 -25.81 21.87 -22.68
N ILE A 339 -25.47 21.04 -23.66
CA ILE A 339 -25.84 19.62 -23.68
C ILE A 339 -24.75 18.84 -22.97
N ILE A 340 -25.05 18.31 -21.78
CA ILE A 340 -24.13 17.55 -20.94
C ILE A 340 -24.34 16.06 -21.21
N ARG A 341 -23.27 15.37 -21.60
CA ARG A 341 -23.32 13.95 -21.91
C ARG A 341 -23.24 13.06 -20.68
N LYS A 342 -23.87 11.90 -20.76
CA LYS A 342 -23.68 10.82 -19.82
C LYS A 342 -22.28 10.23 -19.96
N LEU A 343 -21.63 9.97 -18.81
CA LEU A 343 -20.41 9.19 -18.74
C LEU A 343 -20.61 8.05 -17.73
N GLU A 344 -20.24 6.84 -18.12
CA GLU A 344 -20.31 5.69 -17.22
C GLU A 344 -19.32 5.89 -16.04
N ALA A 345 -19.75 5.54 -14.84
CA ALA A 345 -18.98 5.76 -13.60
C ALA A 345 -17.56 5.14 -13.68
N SER A 346 -17.43 3.95 -14.27
CA SER A 346 -16.15 3.25 -14.45
C SER A 346 -15.16 3.96 -15.37
N ARG A 347 -15.63 4.87 -16.22
CA ARG A 347 -14.80 5.59 -17.21
C ARG A 347 -14.35 6.98 -16.75
N ILE A 348 -14.85 7.47 -15.62
CA ILE A 348 -14.55 8.83 -15.14
C ILE A 348 -13.04 9.00 -14.92
N GLN A 349 -12.38 8.04 -14.29
CA GLN A 349 -10.94 8.10 -14.00
C GLN A 349 -10.10 8.24 -15.28
N GLU A 350 -10.49 7.57 -16.33
CA GLU A 350 -9.78 7.52 -17.61
C GLU A 350 -10.13 8.69 -18.54
N SER A 351 -11.12 9.51 -18.19
CA SER A 351 -11.56 10.67 -19.00
C SER A 351 -10.82 11.93 -18.54
N PRO A 352 -9.75 12.36 -19.22
CA PRO A 352 -8.92 13.50 -18.77
C PRO A 352 -9.66 14.83 -18.82
N ASP A 353 -10.69 14.95 -19.64
CA ASP A 353 -11.49 16.16 -19.79
C ASP A 353 -12.53 16.33 -18.70
N ALA A 354 -13.03 15.24 -18.09
CA ALA A 354 -14.03 15.32 -17.03
C ALA A 354 -13.46 16.02 -15.79
N LYS A 355 -14.02 17.18 -15.46
CA LYS A 355 -13.64 18.04 -14.32
C LYS A 355 -14.75 18.15 -13.29
N VAL A 356 -16.02 18.19 -13.72
CA VAL A 356 -17.20 18.22 -12.84
C VAL A 356 -18.08 17.03 -13.17
N VAL A 357 -18.46 16.26 -12.16
CA VAL A 357 -19.28 15.05 -12.30
C VAL A 357 -20.55 15.20 -11.48
N LEU A 358 -21.72 15.20 -12.15
CA LEU A 358 -23.02 15.25 -11.52
C LEU A 358 -23.60 13.84 -11.39
N PHE A 359 -24.02 13.42 -10.19
CA PHE A 359 -24.60 12.09 -9.97
C PHE A 359 -25.71 12.10 -8.90
N LYS A 360 -26.52 11.04 -8.86
CA LYS A 360 -27.50 10.77 -7.80
C LYS A 360 -26.98 9.64 -6.90
N THR A 361 -27.08 8.39 -7.37
CA THR A 361 -26.68 7.17 -6.64
C THR A 361 -25.62 6.35 -7.38
N ALA A 362 -25.39 6.61 -8.67
CA ALA A 362 -24.58 5.75 -9.55
C ALA A 362 -23.13 5.54 -9.10
N LEU A 363 -22.55 6.44 -8.30
CA LEU A 363 -21.18 6.30 -7.80
C LEU A 363 -21.06 5.43 -6.55
N SER A 364 -22.18 4.91 -6.03
CA SER A 364 -22.16 4.01 -4.86
C SER A 364 -21.57 2.63 -5.17
N THR A 365 -21.58 2.19 -6.43
CA THR A 365 -21.09 0.88 -6.88
C THR A 365 -20.24 0.99 -8.14
N GLY A 366 -19.18 0.18 -8.25
CA GLY A 366 -18.37 0.07 -9.48
C GLY A 366 -17.47 1.26 -9.84
N TRP A 367 -17.45 2.32 -9.04
CA TRP A 367 -16.65 3.51 -9.28
C TRP A 367 -15.34 3.47 -8.45
N ASP A 368 -14.24 3.94 -9.05
CA ASP A 368 -12.94 4.06 -8.40
C ASP A 368 -12.21 5.22 -9.09
N CYS A 369 -12.11 6.35 -8.42
CA CYS A 369 -11.58 7.57 -9.03
C CYS A 369 -10.69 8.37 -8.05
N PRO A 370 -9.38 8.05 -7.99
CA PRO A 370 -8.41 8.75 -7.18
C PRO A 370 -8.34 10.27 -7.43
N ARG A 371 -8.73 10.74 -8.62
CA ARG A 371 -8.79 12.17 -8.97
C ARG A 371 -9.99 12.89 -8.36
N ALA A 372 -10.98 12.18 -7.83
CA ALA A 372 -12.12 12.79 -7.14
C ALA A 372 -11.71 13.20 -5.72
N GLU A 373 -11.26 14.42 -5.57
CA GLU A 373 -10.68 14.94 -4.32
C GLU A 373 -11.61 15.89 -3.57
N VAL A 374 -12.61 16.44 -4.25
CA VAL A 374 -13.61 17.34 -3.65
C VAL A 374 -15.00 16.83 -3.97
N MET A 375 -15.83 16.68 -2.94
CA MET A 375 -17.22 16.26 -3.08
C MET A 375 -18.18 17.24 -2.40
N MET A 376 -19.25 17.57 -3.09
CA MET A 376 -20.42 18.27 -2.57
C MET A 376 -21.65 17.38 -2.63
N SER A 377 -22.41 17.23 -1.53
CA SER A 377 -23.65 16.45 -1.51
C SER A 377 -24.84 17.31 -1.09
N PHE A 378 -25.82 17.44 -1.99
CA PHE A 378 -27.12 18.06 -1.70
C PHE A 378 -28.12 17.10 -1.06
N ARG A 379 -27.78 15.81 -0.96
CA ARG A 379 -28.69 14.83 -0.33
C ARG A 379 -28.76 15.04 1.17
N ARG A 380 -29.94 14.79 1.71
CA ARG A 380 -30.16 14.80 3.18
C ARG A 380 -29.54 13.54 3.80
N ALA A 381 -29.11 13.67 5.05
CA ALA A 381 -28.48 12.57 5.81
C ALA A 381 -29.50 11.48 6.17
N GLU A 382 -29.71 10.53 5.26
CA GLU A 382 -30.53 9.34 5.52
C GLU A 382 -29.67 8.12 5.92
N ASP A 383 -28.43 8.02 5.42
CA ASP A 383 -27.53 6.90 5.70
C ASP A 383 -26.05 7.33 5.69
N PRO A 384 -25.40 7.45 6.86
CA PRO A 384 -23.96 7.72 6.95
C PRO A 384 -23.08 6.69 6.24
N THR A 385 -23.54 5.44 6.13
CA THR A 385 -22.79 4.35 5.48
C THR A 385 -22.60 4.62 3.98
N SER A 386 -23.60 5.20 3.33
CA SER A 386 -23.56 5.56 1.91
C SER A 386 -22.45 6.57 1.62
N ILE A 387 -22.29 7.59 2.46
CA ILE A 387 -21.21 8.58 2.35
C ILE A 387 -19.85 7.93 2.62
N ALA A 388 -19.72 7.11 3.66
CA ALA A 388 -18.45 6.44 3.98
C ALA A 388 -17.99 5.52 2.83
N GLN A 389 -18.91 4.80 2.21
CA GLN A 389 -18.62 3.95 1.04
C GLN A 389 -18.18 4.76 -0.18
N LEU A 390 -18.81 5.89 -0.44
CA LEU A 390 -18.45 6.77 -1.53
C LEU A 390 -17.06 7.37 -1.34
N VAL A 391 -16.79 7.87 -0.15
CA VAL A 391 -15.48 8.40 0.25
C VAL A 391 -14.40 7.35 0.11
N GLY A 392 -14.67 6.11 0.49
CA GLY A 392 -13.74 4.99 0.34
C GLY A 392 -13.21 4.78 -1.09
N ARG A 393 -13.92 5.33 -2.10
CA ARG A 393 -13.53 5.27 -3.51
C ARG A 393 -12.75 6.50 -3.98
N MET A 394 -12.76 7.58 -3.19
CA MET A 394 -12.06 8.84 -3.44
C MET A 394 -10.70 8.90 -2.75
N VAL A 395 -10.51 8.11 -1.69
CA VAL A 395 -9.35 8.25 -0.80
C VAL A 395 -8.05 7.66 -1.33
N ARG A 396 -8.01 7.14 -2.54
CA ARG A 396 -6.75 6.72 -3.15
C ARG A 396 -5.96 7.93 -3.62
N THR A 397 -4.63 7.83 -3.51
CA THR A 397 -3.76 8.86 -4.08
C THR A 397 -3.67 8.70 -5.60
N PRO A 398 -3.83 9.77 -6.41
CA PRO A 398 -3.79 9.69 -7.86
C PRO A 398 -2.50 9.09 -8.43
N LEU A 399 -1.37 9.33 -7.77
CA LEU A 399 -0.07 8.81 -8.15
C LEU A 399 0.31 7.51 -7.40
N ALA A 400 -0.65 6.90 -6.68
CA ALA A 400 -0.43 5.72 -5.84
C ALA A 400 0.75 5.85 -4.87
N ARG A 401 1.04 7.07 -4.40
CA ARG A 401 2.08 7.39 -3.41
C ARG A 401 1.71 8.66 -2.64
N ARG A 402 2.26 8.82 -1.46
CA ARG A 402 2.09 10.03 -0.65
C ARG A 402 2.80 11.22 -1.27
N ILE A 403 2.22 12.41 -1.13
CA ILE A 403 2.76 13.67 -1.61
C ILE A 403 3.37 14.44 -0.43
N GLY A 404 4.46 13.92 0.13
CA GLY A 404 5.05 14.43 1.38
C GLY A 404 5.52 15.88 1.34
N THR A 405 5.66 16.49 0.16
CA THR A 405 6.06 17.91 0.00
C THR A 405 4.89 18.88 0.04
N ASN A 406 3.64 18.38 -0.05
CA ASN A 406 2.43 19.19 0.02
C ASN A 406 1.26 18.35 0.55
N GLU A 407 1.01 18.41 1.84
CA GLU A 407 -0.02 17.59 2.51
C GLU A 407 -1.46 17.90 2.05
N VAL A 408 -1.70 19.06 1.46
CA VAL A 408 -3.04 19.36 0.88
C VAL A 408 -3.40 18.35 -0.19
N LEU A 409 -2.42 17.88 -0.97
CA LEU A 409 -2.64 16.89 -2.02
C LEU A 409 -2.86 15.46 -1.48
N ASP A 410 -2.60 15.23 -0.19
CA ASP A 410 -2.90 13.98 0.51
C ASP A 410 -4.23 14.08 1.28
N THR A 411 -5.11 15.03 0.94
CA THR A 411 -6.44 15.21 1.56
C THR A 411 -7.58 14.97 0.58
N VAL A 412 -8.77 14.67 1.13
CA VAL A 412 -10.08 14.69 0.44
C VAL A 412 -11.01 15.62 1.21
N GLU A 413 -11.72 16.51 0.53
CA GLU A 413 -12.67 17.43 1.16
C GLU A 413 -14.12 17.12 0.78
N LEU A 414 -14.99 16.99 1.81
CA LEU A 414 -16.40 16.70 1.68
C LEU A 414 -17.22 17.87 2.21
N PHE A 415 -18.18 18.33 1.43
CA PHE A 415 -19.09 19.40 1.78
C PHE A 415 -20.51 18.84 1.92
N LEU A 416 -21.05 18.85 3.16
CA LEU A 416 -22.28 18.18 3.56
C LEU A 416 -23.29 19.17 4.20
N PRO A 417 -23.96 20.03 3.40
CA PRO A 417 -24.83 21.09 3.92
C PRO A 417 -26.02 20.59 4.74
N HIS A 418 -26.56 19.41 4.42
CA HIS A 418 -27.75 18.87 5.07
C HIS A 418 -27.45 17.85 6.17
N TYR A 419 -26.18 17.73 6.61
CA TYR A 419 -25.78 16.83 7.68
C TYR A 419 -25.64 17.60 9.00
N ASN A 420 -26.41 17.21 10.00
CA ASN A 420 -26.28 17.73 11.37
C ASN A 420 -24.99 17.15 12.02
N ARG A 421 -24.63 17.67 13.20
CA ARG A 421 -23.42 17.25 13.93
C ARG A 421 -23.39 15.75 14.23
N ASP A 422 -24.55 15.15 14.55
CA ASP A 422 -24.60 13.73 14.91
C ASP A 422 -24.40 12.84 13.67
N ALA A 423 -24.99 13.23 12.53
CA ALA A 423 -24.78 12.54 11.27
C ALA A 423 -23.32 12.65 10.80
N VAL A 424 -22.71 13.82 10.91
CA VAL A 424 -21.28 14.00 10.61
C VAL A 424 -20.42 13.17 11.54
N LYS A 425 -20.71 13.14 12.85
CA LYS A 425 -20.00 12.30 13.81
C LYS A 425 -20.09 10.83 13.46
N ALA A 426 -21.27 10.34 13.07
CA ALA A 426 -21.45 8.97 12.61
C ALA A 426 -20.61 8.66 11.34
N VAL A 427 -20.56 9.57 10.36
CA VAL A 427 -19.67 9.43 9.18
C VAL A 427 -18.22 9.37 9.59
N LEU A 428 -17.76 10.27 10.48
CA LEU A 428 -16.39 10.31 10.97
C LEU A 428 -16.01 9.03 11.72
N GLU A 429 -16.90 8.50 12.56
CA GLU A 429 -16.69 7.24 13.28
C GLU A 429 -16.55 6.06 12.31
N LEU A 430 -17.40 5.98 11.28
CA LEU A 430 -17.31 4.94 10.25
C LEU A 430 -16.00 5.04 9.46
N LEU A 431 -15.53 6.25 9.11
CA LEU A 431 -14.30 6.45 8.37
C LEU A 431 -13.05 6.12 9.20
N ARG A 432 -13.07 6.38 10.51
CA ARG A 432 -11.97 6.11 11.45
C ARG A 432 -11.87 4.64 11.85
N ASN A 433 -12.97 3.90 11.79
CA ASN A 433 -12.99 2.51 12.25
C ASN A 433 -12.06 1.62 11.41
N PRO A 434 -11.00 1.01 11.99
CA PRO A 434 -10.09 0.17 11.24
C PRO A 434 -10.69 -1.17 10.82
N THR A 435 -11.77 -1.63 11.48
CA THR A 435 -12.41 -2.93 11.21
C THR A 435 -13.45 -2.86 10.08
N ASP A 436 -14.26 -1.81 10.08
CA ASP A 436 -15.39 -1.65 9.14
C ASP A 436 -15.25 -0.42 8.23
N GLY A 437 -14.29 0.46 8.48
CA GLY A 437 -14.05 1.70 7.77
C GLY A 437 -12.72 1.72 7.02
N LEU A 438 -12.25 2.93 6.75
CA LEU A 438 -10.99 3.17 6.02
C LEU A 438 -9.76 3.19 6.94
N GLY A 439 -9.95 3.35 8.26
CA GLY A 439 -8.87 3.59 9.20
C GLY A 439 -8.08 4.89 8.93
N ILE A 440 -8.66 5.81 8.16
CA ILE A 440 -8.04 7.07 7.77
C ILE A 440 -8.44 8.15 8.78
N ARG A 441 -7.53 9.07 9.04
CA ARG A 441 -7.81 10.25 9.85
C ARG A 441 -8.89 11.09 9.16
N ALA A 442 -10.04 11.26 9.81
CA ALA A 442 -11.16 12.06 9.32
C ALA A 442 -11.48 13.17 10.31
N GLU A 443 -11.52 14.43 9.85
CA GLU A 443 -11.62 15.61 10.69
C GLU A 443 -12.66 16.59 10.13
N SER A 444 -13.31 17.33 11.04
CA SER A 444 -14.25 18.40 10.69
C SER A 444 -13.69 19.82 10.89
N SER A 445 -12.53 19.96 11.54
CA SER A 445 -11.96 21.24 11.95
C SER A 445 -10.51 21.45 11.55
N ALA A 446 -10.02 20.74 10.54
CA ALA A 446 -8.63 20.90 10.08
C ALA A 446 -8.46 22.17 9.25
N GLU A 447 -7.28 22.77 9.37
CA GLU A 447 -6.84 23.97 8.65
C GLU A 447 -5.51 23.73 7.96
N THR A 448 -5.25 24.48 6.89
CA THR A 448 -3.98 24.43 6.18
C THR A 448 -3.05 25.51 6.70
N TYR A 449 -1.86 25.12 7.12
CA TYR A 449 -0.84 26.00 7.65
C TYR A 449 0.33 26.06 6.67
N PRO A 450 0.52 27.14 5.91
CA PRO A 450 1.69 27.35 5.08
C PRO A 450 2.95 27.58 5.93
N ARG A 451 4.12 27.48 5.31
CA ARG A 451 5.38 27.90 5.94
C ARG A 451 5.29 29.33 6.41
N ASN A 452 5.76 29.59 7.63
CA ASN A 452 5.86 30.94 8.17
C ASN A 452 6.83 31.79 7.33
N PRO A 453 6.37 32.84 6.65
CA PRO A 453 7.20 33.62 5.72
C PRO A 453 8.35 34.39 6.42
N ALA A 454 8.25 34.61 7.72
CA ALA A 454 9.31 35.24 8.51
C ALA A 454 10.50 34.30 8.78
N LEU A 455 10.36 32.99 8.52
CA LEU A 455 11.31 31.95 8.92
C LEU A 455 12.02 31.24 7.74
N VAL A 456 12.04 31.84 6.54
CA VAL A 456 12.64 31.25 5.33
C VAL A 456 14.07 30.73 5.57
N LYS A 457 14.91 31.52 6.24
CA LYS A 457 16.30 31.13 6.54
C LYS A 457 16.40 29.95 7.51
N VAL A 458 15.38 29.75 8.35
CA VAL A 458 15.30 28.58 9.24
C VAL A 458 15.01 27.32 8.44
N PHE A 459 14.09 27.38 7.48
CA PHE A 459 13.82 26.23 6.61
C PHE A 459 15.04 25.81 5.79
N GLU A 460 15.83 26.78 5.29
CA GLU A 460 17.10 26.48 4.60
C GLU A 460 18.11 25.79 5.53
N HIS A 461 18.18 26.21 6.80
CA HIS A 461 19.06 25.61 7.80
C HIS A 461 18.61 24.18 8.13
N LEU A 462 17.30 23.96 8.36
CA LEU A 462 16.76 22.64 8.68
C LEU A 462 17.00 21.62 7.56
N LYS A 463 16.90 22.04 6.32
CA LYS A 463 17.15 21.20 5.14
C LYS A 463 18.57 20.61 5.09
N ALA A 464 19.52 21.25 5.73
CA ALA A 464 20.90 20.76 5.80
C ALA A 464 21.12 19.73 6.93
N LEU A 465 20.16 19.57 7.83
CA LEU A 465 20.26 18.66 8.98
C LEU A 465 19.86 17.24 8.59
N PRO A 466 20.52 16.21 9.17
CA PRO A 466 20.16 14.81 8.97
C PRO A 466 18.92 14.41 9.79
N THR A 467 18.13 13.52 9.22
CA THR A 467 17.12 12.72 9.90
C THR A 467 17.17 11.31 9.36
N TYR A 468 16.36 10.39 9.87
CA TYR A 468 16.34 9.02 9.38
C TYR A 468 14.98 8.59 8.84
N ALA A 469 15.01 7.78 7.79
CA ALA A 469 13.87 6.97 7.38
C ALA A 469 14.08 5.56 7.95
N VAL A 470 13.17 5.11 8.79
CA VAL A 470 13.15 3.71 9.26
C VAL A 470 12.29 2.91 8.31
N SER A 471 12.88 1.84 7.75
CA SER A 471 12.23 1.03 6.74
C SER A 471 11.00 0.31 7.28
N ARG A 472 9.91 0.42 6.52
CA ARG A 472 8.70 -0.38 6.64
C ARG A 472 8.58 -1.40 5.48
N VAL A 473 9.62 -1.49 4.65
CA VAL A 473 9.69 -2.39 3.49
C VAL A 473 10.35 -3.70 3.92
N PRO A 474 9.89 -4.88 3.44
CA PRO A 474 10.55 -6.14 3.71
C PRO A 474 12.02 -6.09 3.33
N LYS A 475 12.86 -6.64 4.19
CA LYS A 475 14.30 -6.69 3.95
C LYS A 475 14.58 -7.48 2.67
N MET A 476 15.37 -6.90 1.79
CA MET A 476 15.86 -7.52 0.56
C MET A 476 17.32 -7.96 0.76
N SER A 477 17.73 -9.05 0.11
CA SER A 477 19.15 -9.43 0.10
C SER A 477 19.99 -8.35 -0.55
N GLU A 478 21.20 -8.13 -0.05
CA GLU A 478 22.10 -7.09 -0.58
C GLU A 478 22.50 -7.35 -2.04
N VAL A 479 22.62 -8.62 -2.43
CA VAL A 479 22.87 -9.01 -3.83
C VAL A 479 21.70 -8.56 -4.72
N LYS A 480 20.47 -8.83 -4.31
CA LYS A 480 19.26 -8.39 -5.02
C LYS A 480 19.16 -6.86 -5.08
N ARG A 481 19.47 -6.17 -3.98
CA ARG A 481 19.48 -4.69 -3.93
C ARG A 481 20.47 -4.09 -4.93
N ALA A 482 21.70 -4.63 -4.99
CA ALA A 482 22.73 -4.14 -5.90
C ALA A 482 22.34 -4.35 -7.37
N LEU A 483 21.81 -5.52 -7.72
CA LEU A 483 21.33 -5.83 -9.07
C LEU A 483 20.14 -4.92 -9.46
N ARG A 484 19.17 -4.70 -8.55
CA ARG A 484 18.04 -3.81 -8.82
C ARG A 484 18.44 -2.35 -8.96
N LEU A 485 19.40 -1.88 -8.17
CA LEU A 485 19.96 -0.53 -8.35
C LEU A 485 20.57 -0.37 -9.73
N ALA A 486 21.39 -1.33 -10.15
CA ALA A 486 22.03 -1.33 -11.46
C ALA A 486 20.98 -1.38 -12.59
N GLY A 487 19.97 -2.23 -12.48
CA GLY A 487 18.86 -2.30 -13.44
C GLY A 487 18.04 -1.01 -13.51
N LEU A 488 17.77 -0.34 -12.37
CA LEU A 488 17.11 0.96 -12.37
C LEU A 488 17.95 2.06 -13.03
N LEU A 489 19.27 2.10 -12.78
CA LEU A 489 20.17 3.07 -13.40
C LEU A 489 20.21 2.92 -14.93
N MET A 490 20.21 1.67 -15.41
CA MET A 490 20.12 1.35 -16.83
C MET A 490 18.78 1.80 -17.41
N HIS A 491 17.69 1.42 -16.76
CA HIS A 491 16.32 1.74 -17.24
C HIS A 491 16.04 3.24 -17.32
N GLU A 492 16.53 4.02 -16.34
CA GLU A 492 16.36 5.47 -16.30
C GLU A 492 17.43 6.22 -17.11
N GLY A 493 18.30 5.50 -17.83
CA GLY A 493 19.32 6.07 -18.73
C GLY A 493 20.47 6.80 -18.02
N LEU A 494 20.63 6.58 -16.71
CA LEU A 494 21.72 7.20 -15.93
C LEU A 494 23.06 6.46 -16.13
N ASN A 495 23.01 5.15 -16.37
CA ASN A 495 24.16 4.32 -16.74
C ASN A 495 23.66 3.10 -17.52
N GLN A 496 23.88 3.08 -18.84
CA GLN A 496 23.37 2.05 -19.73
C GLN A 496 24.01 0.66 -19.50
N ASP A 497 25.23 0.62 -19.01
CA ASP A 497 26.00 -0.61 -18.81
C ASP A 497 25.90 -1.14 -17.36
N ALA A 498 25.21 -0.43 -16.46
CA ALA A 498 25.21 -0.72 -15.02
C ALA A 498 24.78 -2.14 -14.67
N ASP A 499 23.73 -2.68 -15.31
CA ASP A 499 23.24 -4.05 -15.03
C ASP A 499 24.25 -5.11 -15.47
N GLU A 500 24.83 -4.97 -16.67
CA GLU A 500 25.84 -5.88 -17.19
C GLU A 500 27.12 -5.83 -16.34
N GLU A 501 27.61 -4.62 -16.03
CA GLU A 501 28.77 -4.42 -15.16
C GLU A 501 28.58 -5.07 -13.78
N MET A 502 27.42 -4.87 -13.16
CA MET A 502 27.11 -5.43 -11.84
C MET A 502 27.05 -6.96 -11.89
N ARG A 503 26.43 -7.53 -12.94
CA ARG A 503 26.40 -8.99 -13.13
C ARG A 503 27.81 -9.56 -13.31
N GLU A 504 28.66 -8.95 -14.12
CA GLU A 504 30.06 -9.39 -14.31
C GLU A 504 30.88 -9.31 -13.00
N ILE A 505 30.63 -8.28 -12.16
CA ILE A 505 31.22 -8.17 -10.81
C ILE A 505 30.85 -9.38 -9.96
N PHE A 506 29.55 -9.74 -9.93
CA PHE A 506 29.10 -10.92 -9.18
C PHE A 506 29.57 -12.25 -9.78
N LEU A 507 29.63 -12.39 -11.10
CA LEU A 507 30.17 -13.58 -11.75
C LEU A 507 31.64 -13.79 -11.41
N LYS A 508 32.41 -12.71 -11.38
CA LYS A 508 33.81 -12.75 -10.95
C LYS A 508 33.93 -13.21 -9.49
N LYS A 509 33.07 -12.67 -8.61
CA LYS A 509 33.04 -13.04 -7.20
C LYS A 509 32.63 -14.50 -6.98
N LEU A 510 31.66 -15.00 -7.72
CA LEU A 510 31.27 -16.41 -7.69
C LEU A 510 32.39 -17.32 -8.21
N LYS A 511 33.13 -16.91 -9.23
CA LYS A 511 34.33 -17.63 -9.70
C LYS A 511 35.40 -17.70 -8.61
N GLU A 512 35.71 -16.61 -7.92
CA GLU A 512 36.64 -16.61 -6.80
C GLU A 512 36.21 -17.59 -5.69
N LEU A 513 34.90 -17.65 -5.38
CA LEU A 513 34.37 -18.61 -4.41
C LEU A 513 34.45 -20.05 -4.90
N ARG A 514 34.18 -20.30 -6.19
CA ARG A 514 34.38 -21.60 -6.81
C ARG A 514 35.84 -22.07 -6.66
N ASP A 515 36.80 -21.20 -6.96
CA ASP A 515 38.22 -21.52 -6.87
C ASP A 515 38.66 -21.74 -5.42
N LYS A 516 38.09 -20.94 -4.46
CA LYS A 516 38.29 -21.12 -3.00
C LYS A 516 37.81 -22.49 -2.51
N TYR A 517 36.67 -22.95 -3.00
CA TYR A 517 36.02 -24.21 -2.58
C TYR A 517 36.23 -25.34 -3.59
N ALA A 518 37.27 -25.29 -4.45
CA ALA A 518 37.49 -26.21 -5.55
C ALA A 518 37.50 -27.70 -5.15
N LYS A 519 38.07 -28.03 -3.99
CA LYS A 519 38.05 -29.39 -3.44
C LYS A 519 36.64 -29.90 -3.16
N THR A 520 35.87 -29.12 -2.40
CA THR A 520 34.50 -29.47 -2.06
C THR A 520 33.59 -29.53 -3.30
N VAL A 521 33.79 -28.62 -4.26
CA VAL A 521 33.07 -28.61 -5.53
C VAL A 521 33.39 -29.89 -6.33
N ALA A 522 34.64 -30.32 -6.37
CA ALA A 522 35.05 -31.54 -7.06
C ALA A 522 34.46 -32.80 -6.40
N GLU A 523 34.51 -32.88 -5.07
CA GLU A 523 33.93 -33.98 -4.30
C GLU A 523 32.42 -34.10 -4.54
N TRP A 524 31.68 -33.00 -4.48
CA TRP A 524 30.24 -32.94 -4.73
C TRP A 524 29.90 -33.30 -6.19
N SER A 525 30.62 -32.74 -7.14
CA SER A 525 30.42 -33.05 -8.57
C SER A 525 30.67 -34.51 -8.92
N SER A 526 31.62 -35.15 -8.24
CA SER A 526 31.91 -36.60 -8.40
C SER A 526 30.76 -37.44 -7.79
N ALA A 527 30.39 -37.17 -6.56
CA ALA A 527 29.27 -37.86 -5.88
C ALA A 527 27.95 -37.76 -6.65
N LEU A 528 27.68 -36.62 -7.28
CA LEU A 528 26.48 -36.41 -8.07
C LEU A 528 26.48 -37.09 -9.44
N ARG A 529 27.68 -37.34 -10.03
CA ARG A 529 27.81 -38.07 -11.31
C ARG A 529 27.63 -39.57 -11.20
N GLU A 530 27.93 -40.15 -10.05
CA GLU A 530 27.94 -41.61 -9.84
C GLU A 530 26.58 -42.17 -9.49
N GLY A 531 25.50 -41.38 -9.54
CA GLY A 531 24.13 -41.84 -9.22
C GLY A 531 23.93 -42.18 -7.74
N GLY A 532 24.82 -41.65 -6.88
CA GLY A 532 24.82 -41.92 -5.44
C GLY A 532 23.65 -41.27 -4.71
N GLU A 533 23.23 -41.85 -3.60
CA GLU A 533 22.37 -41.24 -2.63
C GLU A 533 23.12 -40.11 -1.89
N ILE A 534 22.62 -38.92 -1.88
CA ILE A 534 23.16 -37.82 -1.08
C ILE A 534 22.27 -37.63 0.15
N GLU A 535 22.90 -37.60 1.32
CA GLU A 535 22.26 -37.10 2.53
C GLU A 535 22.29 -35.58 2.46
N VAL A 536 21.09 -34.99 2.40
CA VAL A 536 20.89 -33.55 2.32
C VAL A 536 20.25 -33.08 3.60
N ASP A 537 20.97 -32.25 4.34
CA ASP A 537 20.36 -31.51 5.45
C ASP A 537 19.52 -30.37 4.89
N VAL A 538 18.22 -30.49 4.98
CA VAL A 538 17.28 -29.42 4.64
C VAL A 538 17.14 -28.54 5.86
N THR A 539 17.75 -27.37 5.84
CA THR A 539 17.57 -26.37 6.88
C THR A 539 16.41 -25.44 6.49
N GLU A 540 15.33 -25.51 7.24
CA GLU A 540 14.21 -24.59 7.09
C GLU A 540 14.55 -23.23 7.72
N PHE A 541 14.54 -22.18 6.91
CA PHE A 541 14.66 -20.81 7.36
C PHE A 541 13.27 -20.15 7.37
N ALA A 542 12.82 -19.74 8.54
CA ALA A 542 11.72 -18.79 8.64
C ALA A 542 12.23 -17.41 8.23
N THR A 543 11.87 -16.96 7.05
CA THR A 543 12.33 -15.70 6.43
C THR A 543 11.94 -14.44 7.21
N SER A 544 10.97 -14.51 8.13
CA SER A 544 10.54 -13.38 8.97
C SER A 544 11.40 -13.15 10.22
N GLN A 545 12.18 -14.14 10.68
CA GLN A 545 12.92 -14.05 11.95
C GLN A 545 14.40 -14.45 11.87
N MET A 546 14.94 -14.88 10.74
CA MET A 546 16.32 -15.39 10.58
C MET A 546 16.70 -16.51 11.59
N ILE A 547 15.74 -17.31 12.01
CA ILE A 547 15.96 -18.41 12.94
C ILE A 547 15.89 -19.73 12.19
N ILE A 548 16.90 -20.59 12.41
CA ILE A 548 16.87 -22.00 11.95
C ILE A 548 15.81 -22.73 12.77
N THR A 549 14.73 -23.18 12.14
CA THR A 549 13.61 -23.82 12.81
C THR A 549 13.69 -25.34 12.82
N GLY A 550 14.59 -25.92 12.05
CA GLY A 550 14.83 -27.37 12.04
C GLY A 550 15.87 -27.78 11.01
N THR A 551 16.52 -28.91 11.25
CA THR A 551 17.39 -29.59 10.28
C THR A 551 16.86 -31.00 10.10
N ASN A 552 16.39 -31.32 8.88
CA ASN A 552 15.99 -32.68 8.50
C ASN A 552 16.97 -33.21 7.46
N THR A 553 17.49 -34.42 7.69
CA THR A 553 18.38 -35.09 6.73
C THR A 553 17.53 -35.98 5.81
N THR A 554 17.52 -35.69 4.51
CA THR A 554 16.81 -36.46 3.49
C THR A 554 17.80 -37.10 2.53
N ARG A 555 17.63 -38.40 2.19
CA ARG A 555 18.40 -39.07 1.14
C ARG A 555 17.70 -38.89 -0.19
N LEU A 556 18.42 -38.35 -1.16
CA LEU A 556 17.93 -38.08 -2.51
C LEU A 556 18.79 -38.76 -3.56
N THR A 557 18.15 -39.55 -4.43
CA THR A 557 18.75 -40.02 -5.69
C THR A 557 18.61 -38.90 -6.73
N LEU A 558 19.67 -38.41 -7.28
CA LEU A 558 19.69 -37.25 -8.16
C LEU A 558 19.33 -37.58 -9.59
N SER A 559 18.15 -37.16 -10.02
CA SER A 559 17.78 -37.07 -11.44
C SER A 559 18.16 -35.68 -12.00
N GLU A 560 18.17 -35.54 -13.35
CA GLU A 560 18.36 -34.21 -13.97
C GLU A 560 17.35 -33.18 -13.49
N GLU A 561 16.13 -33.59 -13.22
CA GLU A 561 15.08 -32.75 -12.66
C GLU A 561 15.46 -32.25 -11.25
N ASN A 562 16.05 -33.10 -10.41
CA ASN A 562 16.53 -32.73 -9.09
C ASN A 562 17.69 -31.73 -9.15
N ILE A 563 18.58 -31.85 -10.13
CA ILE A 563 19.69 -30.88 -10.34
C ILE A 563 19.10 -29.50 -10.70
N GLU A 564 18.08 -29.43 -11.54
CA GLU A 564 17.44 -28.18 -11.90
C GLU A 564 16.74 -27.52 -10.69
N GLN A 565 16.01 -28.30 -9.89
CA GLN A 565 15.38 -27.81 -8.68
C GLN A 565 16.39 -27.30 -7.65
N LEU A 566 17.51 -27.98 -7.46
CA LEU A 566 18.60 -27.56 -6.58
C LEU A 566 19.31 -26.31 -7.12
N PHE A 567 19.47 -26.21 -8.43
CA PHE A 567 20.07 -25.06 -9.10
C PHE A 567 19.17 -23.81 -8.96
N ASP A 568 17.86 -23.95 -9.15
CA ASP A 568 16.90 -22.87 -8.91
C ASP A 568 16.85 -22.48 -7.42
N ALA A 569 16.97 -23.46 -6.49
CA ALA A 569 17.08 -23.18 -5.06
C ALA A 569 18.34 -22.37 -4.74
N ALA A 570 19.51 -22.75 -5.29
CA ALA A 570 20.74 -21.98 -5.17
C ALA A 570 20.60 -20.57 -5.77
N GLY A 571 19.90 -20.43 -6.88
CA GLY A 571 19.56 -19.15 -7.49
C GLY A 571 18.70 -18.27 -6.58
N ARG A 572 17.73 -18.83 -5.86
CA ARG A 572 16.93 -18.11 -4.87
C ARG A 572 17.75 -17.63 -3.67
N MET A 573 18.67 -18.47 -3.18
CA MET A 573 19.60 -18.10 -2.11
C MET A 573 20.57 -16.98 -2.55
N LEU A 574 20.97 -16.96 -3.80
CA LEU A 574 21.89 -15.96 -4.36
C LEU A 574 21.19 -14.61 -4.55
N ALA A 575 20.12 -14.58 -5.34
CA ALA A 575 19.34 -13.39 -5.62
C ALA A 575 17.97 -13.77 -6.22
N ALA A 576 16.99 -13.96 -5.37
CA ALA A 576 15.65 -14.37 -5.79
C ALA A 576 15.04 -13.42 -6.84
N GLY A 577 14.65 -13.97 -8.00
CA GLY A 577 14.02 -13.24 -9.10
C GLY A 577 14.94 -12.48 -10.04
N GLU A 578 16.24 -12.39 -9.76
CA GLU A 578 17.19 -11.61 -10.60
C GLU A 578 17.91 -12.44 -11.66
N GLY A 579 17.72 -13.77 -11.68
CA GLY A 579 18.25 -14.66 -12.70
C GLY A 579 19.77 -14.78 -12.74
N LEU A 580 20.50 -14.32 -11.70
CA LEU A 580 21.97 -14.31 -11.67
C LEU A 580 22.57 -15.73 -11.79
N HIS A 581 21.92 -16.76 -11.23
CA HIS A 581 22.32 -18.17 -11.38
C HIS A 581 22.29 -18.63 -12.85
N ARG A 582 21.30 -18.20 -13.63
CA ARG A 582 21.19 -18.52 -15.05
C ARG A 582 22.26 -17.77 -15.87
N THR A 583 22.62 -16.54 -15.47
CA THR A 583 23.75 -15.80 -16.04
C THR A 583 25.07 -16.51 -15.74
N TYR A 584 25.25 -17.03 -14.51
CA TYR A 584 26.40 -17.86 -14.15
C TYR A 584 26.48 -19.11 -15.03
N TRP A 585 25.39 -19.86 -15.15
CA TRP A 585 25.36 -21.06 -16.00
C TRP A 585 25.68 -20.71 -17.45
N LYS A 586 25.08 -19.69 -18.06
CA LYS A 586 25.36 -19.26 -19.43
C LYS A 586 26.85 -18.94 -19.64
N ARG A 587 27.49 -18.35 -18.63
CA ARG A 587 28.91 -17.94 -18.71
C ARG A 587 29.89 -19.09 -18.58
N PHE A 588 29.59 -20.10 -17.77
CA PHE A 588 30.52 -21.17 -17.39
C PHE A 588 30.09 -22.57 -17.82
N HIS A 589 28.96 -22.73 -18.54
CA HIS A 589 28.53 -24.03 -19.01
C HIS A 589 29.51 -24.57 -20.06
N ASP A 590 29.70 -25.91 -20.03
CA ASP A 590 30.46 -26.67 -21.01
C ASP A 590 29.50 -27.60 -21.75
N GLN A 591 29.57 -27.64 -23.08
CA GLN A 591 28.70 -28.49 -23.90
C GLN A 591 28.91 -29.99 -23.64
N GLU A 592 30.13 -30.41 -23.29
CA GLU A 592 30.43 -31.80 -22.94
C GLU A 592 29.96 -32.15 -21.51
N LYS A 593 29.75 -31.14 -20.62
CA LYS A 593 29.38 -31.30 -19.23
C LYS A 593 28.29 -30.30 -18.84
N PRO A 594 27.07 -30.37 -19.41
CA PRO A 594 26.07 -29.31 -19.31
C PRO A 594 25.62 -29.00 -17.87
N ASN A 595 25.69 -29.99 -16.98
CA ASN A 595 25.29 -29.83 -15.58
C ASN A 595 26.43 -29.38 -14.65
N GLN A 596 27.71 -29.36 -15.13
CA GLN A 596 28.85 -29.06 -14.28
C GLN A 596 28.75 -27.67 -13.63
N ALA A 597 28.42 -26.62 -14.38
CA ALA A 597 28.29 -25.27 -13.84
C ALA A 597 27.12 -25.13 -12.85
N LYS A 598 26.03 -25.91 -13.03
CA LYS A 598 24.92 -25.96 -12.07
C LYS A 598 25.38 -26.57 -10.75
N LEU A 599 26.06 -27.72 -10.82
CA LEU A 599 26.57 -28.41 -9.63
C LEU A 599 27.60 -27.56 -8.87
N GLU A 600 28.46 -26.85 -9.59
CA GLU A 600 29.42 -25.92 -9.01
C GLU A 600 28.72 -24.82 -8.22
N LEU A 601 27.69 -24.18 -8.79
CA LEU A 601 26.95 -23.15 -8.09
C LEU A 601 26.18 -23.70 -6.86
N ILE A 602 25.57 -24.88 -6.99
CA ILE A 602 24.91 -25.55 -5.86
C ILE A 602 25.90 -25.79 -4.73
N ALA A 603 27.08 -26.31 -5.03
CA ALA A 603 28.11 -26.60 -4.04
C ALA A 603 28.65 -25.33 -3.35
N ILE A 604 28.83 -24.24 -4.10
CA ILE A 604 29.25 -22.93 -3.57
C ILE A 604 28.19 -22.39 -2.64
N MET A 605 26.94 -22.36 -3.06
CA MET A 605 25.83 -21.74 -2.26
C MET A 605 25.49 -22.53 -1.00
N ARG A 606 25.91 -23.79 -0.92
CA ARG A 606 25.74 -24.62 0.30
C ARG A 606 26.83 -24.44 1.34
N GLN A 607 27.93 -23.71 1.03
CA GLN A 607 28.90 -23.37 2.06
C GLN A 607 28.32 -22.28 3.01
N LEU A 608 28.35 -22.55 4.30
CA LEU A 608 27.74 -21.68 5.33
C LEU A 608 28.23 -20.22 5.26
N GLU A 609 29.47 -20.01 4.86
CA GLU A 609 30.07 -18.67 4.78
C GLU A 609 29.74 -17.92 3.48
N THR A 610 29.24 -18.60 2.44
CA THR A 610 29.06 -18.00 1.11
C THR A 610 28.05 -16.88 1.11
N VAL A 611 26.86 -17.11 1.65
CA VAL A 611 25.79 -16.10 1.69
C VAL A 611 26.21 -14.87 2.49
N PRO A 612 26.73 -14.96 3.74
CA PRO A 612 27.24 -13.82 4.47
C PRO A 612 28.36 -13.04 3.74
N MET A 613 29.26 -13.75 3.06
CA MET A 613 30.34 -13.12 2.27
C MET A 613 29.80 -12.37 1.08
N LEU A 614 28.85 -12.95 0.34
CA LEU A 614 28.20 -12.31 -0.81
C LEU A 614 27.38 -11.09 -0.37
N GLU A 615 26.63 -11.19 0.72
CA GLU A 615 25.85 -10.07 1.28
C GLU A 615 26.77 -8.90 1.68
N LYS A 616 27.88 -9.17 2.37
CA LYS A 616 28.86 -8.13 2.72
C LYS A 616 29.49 -7.48 1.49
N PHE A 617 29.85 -8.29 0.49
CA PHE A 617 30.42 -7.81 -0.77
C PHE A 617 29.41 -6.96 -1.54
N ALA A 618 28.18 -7.45 -1.69
CA ALA A 618 27.10 -6.78 -2.41
C ALA A 618 26.74 -5.43 -1.79
N ARG A 619 26.77 -5.32 -0.46
CA ARG A 619 26.56 -4.04 0.23
C ARG A 619 27.61 -3.01 -0.21
N GLY A 620 28.89 -3.38 -0.25
CA GLY A 620 29.93 -2.48 -0.73
C GLY A 620 29.69 -2.01 -2.17
N GLN A 621 29.27 -2.93 -3.05
CA GLN A 621 28.96 -2.60 -4.45
C GLN A 621 27.73 -1.68 -4.56
N PHE A 622 26.69 -1.92 -3.76
CA PHE A 622 25.52 -1.04 -3.70
C PHE A 622 25.91 0.37 -3.26
N ASP A 623 26.68 0.48 -2.17
CA ASP A 623 27.06 1.77 -1.59
C ASP A 623 27.94 2.60 -2.55
N GLU A 624 28.89 1.96 -3.24
CA GLU A 624 29.71 2.59 -4.27
C GLU A 624 28.88 3.10 -5.44
N LEU A 625 28.00 2.26 -5.99
CA LEU A 625 27.17 2.60 -7.13
C LEU A 625 26.16 3.72 -6.76
N TRP A 626 25.57 3.62 -5.56
CA TRP A 626 24.68 4.66 -5.02
C TRP A 626 25.40 6.01 -4.87
N LYS A 627 26.58 6.02 -4.25
CA LYS A 627 27.38 7.23 -4.06
C LYS A 627 27.72 7.90 -5.38
N LYS A 628 28.06 7.11 -6.38
CA LYS A 628 28.41 7.60 -7.74
C LYS A 628 27.24 8.33 -8.40
N HIS A 629 26.02 7.82 -8.26
CA HIS A 629 24.84 8.31 -8.99
C HIS A 629 23.83 9.11 -8.14
N LYS A 630 24.07 9.30 -6.82
CA LYS A 630 23.16 10.02 -5.90
C LYS A 630 22.74 11.40 -6.42
N SER A 631 23.67 12.15 -6.99
CA SER A 631 23.39 13.52 -7.51
C SER A 631 22.49 13.49 -8.75
N ASP A 632 22.61 12.49 -9.60
CA ASP A 632 21.79 12.36 -10.81
C ASP A 632 20.42 11.80 -10.50
N ILE A 633 20.33 10.85 -9.56
CA ILE A 633 19.06 10.34 -9.02
C ILE A 633 18.23 11.50 -8.43
N LYS A 634 18.84 12.44 -7.70
CA LYS A 634 18.14 13.62 -7.15
C LYS A 634 17.50 14.52 -8.22
N LYS A 635 17.97 14.47 -9.47
CA LYS A 635 17.43 15.27 -10.59
C LYS A 635 16.25 14.61 -11.31
N LEU A 636 15.98 13.35 -11.03
CA LEU A 636 14.85 12.60 -11.61
C LEU A 636 13.52 13.08 -11.02
N SER A 637 12.41 12.69 -11.66
CA SER A 637 11.06 12.96 -11.13
C SER A 637 10.83 12.28 -9.79
N ALA A 638 9.90 12.79 -9.00
CA ALA A 638 9.59 12.22 -7.69
C ALA A 638 9.12 10.76 -7.78
N SER A 639 8.33 10.41 -8.80
CA SER A 639 7.87 9.05 -9.05
C SER A 639 9.00 8.05 -9.27
N VAL A 640 10.06 8.49 -9.97
CA VAL A 640 11.25 7.66 -10.19
C VAL A 640 12.12 7.59 -8.95
N ARG A 641 12.34 8.72 -8.23
CA ARG A 641 13.11 8.74 -6.99
C ARG A 641 12.57 7.80 -5.92
N VAL A 642 11.25 7.65 -5.82
CA VAL A 642 10.61 6.71 -4.88
C VAL A 642 11.10 5.26 -5.11
N ARG A 643 11.29 4.82 -6.36
CA ARG A 643 11.80 3.47 -6.67
C ARG A 643 13.23 3.28 -6.18
N PHE A 644 14.10 4.28 -6.34
CA PHE A 644 15.46 4.26 -5.81
C PHE A 644 15.50 4.29 -4.28
N ASN A 645 14.67 5.13 -3.66
CA ASN A 645 14.58 5.25 -2.20
C ASN A 645 14.07 3.94 -1.56
N ALA A 646 13.15 3.24 -2.21
CA ALA A 646 12.69 1.92 -1.76
C ALA A 646 13.85 0.91 -1.65
N LEU A 647 14.86 0.98 -2.53
CA LEU A 647 16.05 0.12 -2.42
C LEU A 647 16.94 0.47 -1.22
N ILE A 648 17.05 1.76 -0.86
CA ILE A 648 17.76 2.14 0.37
C ILE A 648 17.03 1.56 1.58
N GLN A 649 15.73 1.76 1.64
CA GLN A 649 14.88 1.27 2.72
C GLN A 649 14.89 -0.27 2.83
N ALA A 650 14.97 -1.00 1.71
CA ALA A 650 15.01 -2.45 1.69
C ALA A 650 16.27 -3.08 2.32
N SER A 651 17.22 -2.28 2.82
CA SER A 651 18.33 -2.78 3.64
C SER A 651 17.88 -3.32 5.01
N GLY A 652 16.68 -2.97 5.45
CA GLY A 652 16.17 -3.24 6.80
C GLY A 652 16.87 -2.43 7.89
N LYS A 653 17.70 -1.45 7.52
CA LYS A 653 18.35 -0.51 8.44
C LYS A 653 17.75 0.87 8.26
N ALA A 654 17.78 1.66 9.31
CA ALA A 654 17.49 3.08 9.21
C ALA A 654 18.49 3.75 8.25
N ALA A 655 17.97 4.58 7.36
CA ALA A 655 18.77 5.30 6.37
C ALA A 655 18.75 6.80 6.68
N ALA A 656 19.93 7.41 6.78
CA ALA A 656 20.05 8.85 6.95
C ALA A 656 19.58 9.57 5.69
N GLN A 657 18.80 10.63 5.85
CA GLN A 657 18.30 11.50 4.79
C GLN A 657 18.33 12.96 5.23
N ASP A 658 18.26 13.90 4.26
CA ASP A 658 18.14 15.31 4.54
C ASP A 658 16.73 15.59 5.13
N TRP A 659 16.61 16.46 6.14
CA TRP A 659 15.34 16.81 6.76
C TRP A 659 14.56 17.83 5.95
N GLU A 660 13.76 17.36 5.00
CA GLU A 660 12.96 18.20 4.11
C GLU A 660 11.54 18.40 4.66
N LEU A 661 11.21 19.64 5.02
CA LEU A 661 9.86 20.03 5.45
C LEU A 661 8.99 20.39 4.24
N PRO A 662 7.66 20.11 4.28
CA PRO A 662 6.72 20.45 3.21
C PRO A 662 6.50 21.96 3.10
N ASP A 663 5.89 22.40 1.99
CA ASP A 663 5.54 23.81 1.79
C ASP A 663 4.33 24.24 2.66
N GLN A 664 3.46 23.29 3.02
CA GLN A 664 2.30 23.47 3.90
C GLN A 664 1.91 22.16 4.57
N ILE A 665 1.30 22.26 5.74
CA ILE A 665 0.78 21.13 6.50
C ILE A 665 -0.72 21.31 6.77
N VAL A 666 -1.43 20.19 6.99
CA VAL A 666 -2.85 20.19 7.33
C VAL A 666 -3.03 19.61 8.73
N GLU A 667 -3.49 20.44 9.66
CA GLU A 667 -3.70 20.07 11.06
C GLU A 667 -5.02 20.58 11.62
N LYS A 668 -5.47 19.95 12.72
CA LYS A 668 -6.67 20.40 13.43
C LYS A 668 -6.49 21.81 13.96
N LYS A 669 -7.56 22.62 13.84
CA LYS A 669 -7.67 23.90 14.55
C LYS A 669 -8.27 23.66 15.94
N GLU A 670 -7.56 22.89 16.76
CA GLU A 670 -7.93 22.55 18.14
C GLU A 670 -6.82 22.91 19.10
N GLY A 671 -7.14 23.08 20.37
CA GLY A 671 -6.18 23.46 21.42
C GLY A 671 -5.93 24.95 21.52
N SER A 672 -4.72 25.35 21.90
CA SER A 672 -4.33 26.74 22.11
C SER A 672 -3.66 27.32 20.87
N ALA A 673 -3.99 28.58 20.55
CA ALA A 673 -3.28 29.35 19.53
C ALA A 673 -1.88 29.73 20.06
N LEU A 674 -0.83 29.34 19.33
CA LEU A 674 0.56 29.56 19.72
C LEU A 674 1.31 30.22 18.56
N ASN A 675 2.16 31.18 18.92
CA ASN A 675 2.97 31.95 17.95
C ASN A 675 4.33 31.27 17.69
N LYS A 676 5.02 31.75 16.68
CA LYS A 676 6.40 31.34 16.34
C LYS A 676 6.56 29.86 15.97
N HIS A 677 5.49 29.20 15.52
CA HIS A 677 5.61 27.90 14.91
C HIS A 677 6.20 28.01 13.50
N LEU A 678 6.88 26.98 12.99
CA LEU A 678 7.41 26.95 11.61
C LEU A 678 6.33 27.08 10.55
N PHE A 679 5.12 26.59 10.84
CA PHE A 679 3.95 26.74 10.00
C PHE A 679 2.90 27.57 10.74
N CYS A 680 2.22 28.47 10.06
CA CYS A 680 1.22 29.32 10.70
C CYS A 680 0.11 29.72 9.73
N ASP A 681 -1.04 30.14 10.29
CA ASP A 681 -2.12 30.74 9.53
C ASP A 681 -1.81 32.21 9.14
N ALA A 682 -2.81 32.92 8.60
CA ALA A 682 -2.67 34.33 8.17
C ALA A 682 -2.41 35.29 9.35
N ASP A 683 -2.82 34.92 10.56
CA ASP A 683 -2.63 35.70 11.78
C ASP A 683 -1.27 35.40 12.46
N GLY A 684 -0.47 34.48 11.89
CA GLY A 684 0.82 34.05 12.42
C GLY A 684 0.70 33.03 13.57
N GLU A 685 -0.46 32.39 13.70
CA GLU A 685 -0.78 31.45 14.76
C GLU A 685 -0.78 30.00 14.27
N PHE A 686 -0.45 29.09 15.16
CA PHE A 686 -0.57 27.65 14.96
C PHE A 686 -1.35 27.06 16.14
N PHE A 687 -2.42 26.30 15.85
CA PHE A 687 -3.23 25.68 16.89
C PHE A 687 -2.67 24.31 17.23
N ALA A 688 -2.38 24.09 18.51
CA ALA A 688 -1.86 22.83 19.01
C ALA A 688 -2.61 22.35 20.25
N ASP A 689 -3.08 21.10 20.21
CA ASP A 689 -3.60 20.40 21.38
C ASP A 689 -2.42 19.69 22.07
N LEU A 690 -1.83 20.40 23.02
CA LEU A 690 -0.68 19.93 23.79
C LEU A 690 -1.14 19.45 25.18
N ASN A 691 -0.63 18.29 25.59
CA ASN A 691 -0.83 17.85 26.96
C ASN A 691 -0.09 18.77 27.96
N THR A 692 -0.36 18.62 29.25
CA THR A 692 0.20 19.48 30.30
C THR A 692 1.73 19.49 30.37
N TRP A 693 2.38 18.38 29.99
CA TRP A 693 3.84 18.27 29.97
C TRP A 693 4.42 18.97 28.75
N GLU A 694 3.85 18.69 27.58
CA GLU A 694 4.24 19.33 26.32
C GLU A 694 4.09 20.85 26.40
N ALA A 695 2.93 21.33 26.83
CA ALA A 695 2.65 22.76 26.99
C ALA A 695 3.60 23.44 27.98
N GLY A 696 3.89 22.78 29.12
CA GLY A 696 4.81 23.30 30.13
C GLY A 696 6.24 23.41 29.63
N LEU A 697 6.75 22.34 28.99
CA LEU A 697 8.11 22.33 28.43
C LEU A 697 8.28 23.39 27.33
N LEU A 698 7.34 23.48 26.40
CA LEU A 698 7.36 24.45 25.31
C LEU A 698 7.30 25.89 25.86
N ALA A 699 6.44 26.16 26.85
CA ALA A 699 6.33 27.48 27.46
C ALA A 699 7.62 27.92 28.14
N ASP A 700 8.37 27.01 28.74
CA ASP A 700 9.67 27.32 29.37
C ASP A 700 10.76 27.56 28.31
N GLU A 701 10.76 26.83 27.20
CA GLU A 701 11.67 27.10 26.08
C GLU A 701 11.38 28.45 25.41
N MET A 702 10.10 28.80 25.22
CA MET A 702 9.68 30.07 24.59
C MET A 702 10.08 31.34 25.40
N LYS A 703 10.35 31.21 26.68
CA LYS A 703 10.82 32.33 27.55
C LYS A 703 12.30 32.64 27.35
N LYS A 704 13.08 31.76 26.76
CA LYS A 704 14.53 31.94 26.59
C LYS A 704 14.82 33.04 25.57
N SER A 705 15.82 33.87 25.86
CA SER A 705 16.14 35.05 25.02
C SER A 705 16.69 34.71 23.64
N ASP A 706 17.23 33.51 23.45
CA ASP A 706 17.77 32.97 22.21
C ASP A 706 16.76 32.17 21.39
N PHE A 707 15.53 31.97 21.92
CA PHE A 707 14.43 31.27 21.24
C PHE A 707 14.00 32.00 19.97
N VAL A 708 13.92 31.26 18.84
CA VAL A 708 13.47 31.79 17.54
C VAL A 708 12.10 31.27 17.18
N CYS A 709 11.96 29.95 17.07
CA CYS A 709 10.71 29.29 16.67
C CYS A 709 10.73 27.81 17.10
N TRP A 710 9.61 27.16 16.89
CA TRP A 710 9.43 25.76 17.22
C TRP A 710 8.66 25.01 16.14
N LEU A 711 8.80 23.70 16.15
CA LEU A 711 8.03 22.75 15.33
C LEU A 711 7.45 21.69 16.23
N ARG A 712 6.12 21.46 16.13
CA ARG A 712 5.52 20.21 16.59
C ARG A 712 5.92 19.13 15.61
N ASN A 713 6.73 18.20 16.03
CA ASN A 713 7.14 17.08 15.21
C ASN A 713 6.06 16.00 15.26
N MET A 714 5.33 15.86 14.17
CA MET A 714 4.18 14.95 14.11
C MET A 714 4.64 13.56 13.71
N ASP A 715 4.26 12.57 14.50
CA ASP A 715 4.61 11.19 14.23
C ASP A 715 4.09 10.72 12.86
N ARG A 716 4.83 9.80 12.24
CA ARG A 716 4.44 9.11 10.98
C ARG A 716 4.22 10.01 9.76
N ARG A 717 4.63 11.28 9.78
CA ARG A 717 4.71 12.12 8.59
C ARG A 717 6.04 11.87 7.87
N ASP A 718 6.05 11.93 6.54
CA ASP A 718 7.27 11.69 5.76
C ASP A 718 8.35 12.75 6.01
N TRP A 719 7.93 13.94 6.46
CA TRP A 719 8.80 15.05 6.82
C TRP A 719 9.18 15.08 8.31
N ALA A 720 8.63 14.21 9.13
CA ALA A 720 8.90 14.21 10.57
C ALA A 720 10.36 13.91 10.87
N PHE A 721 10.91 14.60 11.84
CA PHE A 721 12.23 14.28 12.37
C PHE A 721 12.18 12.93 13.06
N CYS A 722 12.98 12.00 12.61
CA CYS A 722 12.97 10.61 13.05
C CYS A 722 14.34 10.18 13.57
N VAL A 723 14.33 9.52 14.70
CA VAL A 723 15.47 8.88 15.34
C VAL A 723 15.25 7.36 15.34
N PRO A 724 16.17 6.54 14.80
CA PRO A 724 16.05 5.09 14.88
C PRO A 724 16.39 4.58 16.29
N TYR A 725 15.64 3.59 16.78
CA TYR A 725 15.96 2.89 18.00
C TYR A 725 15.74 1.38 17.87
N GLU A 726 16.46 0.60 18.67
CA GLU A 726 16.40 -0.86 18.62
C GLU A 726 15.46 -1.39 19.72
N MET A 727 14.54 -2.28 19.34
CA MET A 727 13.70 -3.02 20.27
C MET A 727 13.81 -4.52 19.98
N GLY A 728 14.66 -5.20 20.72
CA GLY A 728 15.11 -6.56 20.38
C GLY A 728 15.95 -6.56 19.11
N SER A 729 15.54 -7.34 18.11
CA SER A 729 16.21 -7.42 16.80
C SER A 729 15.61 -6.47 15.73
N VAL A 730 14.63 -5.65 16.10
CA VAL A 730 13.89 -4.78 15.17
C VAL A 730 14.26 -3.32 15.38
N THR A 731 14.65 -2.63 14.31
CA THR A 731 14.81 -1.17 14.31
C THR A 731 13.45 -0.51 14.14
N LYS A 732 13.09 0.38 15.07
CA LYS A 732 11.84 1.16 15.08
C LYS A 732 12.11 2.64 14.90
N ALA A 733 11.08 3.38 14.46
CA ALA A 733 11.08 4.83 14.34
C ALA A 733 10.63 5.48 15.66
N PHE A 734 11.36 6.48 16.11
CA PHE A 734 11.02 7.36 17.20
C PHE A 734 10.93 8.79 16.67
N PHE A 735 9.85 9.48 16.96
CA PHE A 735 9.56 10.84 16.54
C PHE A 735 9.50 11.73 17.79
N PRO A 736 10.62 12.39 18.18
CA PRO A 736 10.60 13.33 19.31
C PRO A 736 9.58 14.45 19.12
N ASP A 737 8.91 14.87 20.18
CA ASP A 737 7.77 15.78 20.13
C ASP A 737 8.05 17.15 19.55
N PHE A 738 9.24 17.74 19.84
CA PHE A 738 9.57 19.10 19.46
C PHE A 738 10.96 19.26 18.85
N ALA A 739 11.02 20.14 17.84
CA ALA A 739 12.25 20.77 17.43
C ALA A 739 12.18 22.28 17.78
N ILE A 740 13.15 22.75 18.53
CA ILE A 740 13.26 24.15 18.98
C ILE A 740 14.44 24.81 18.27
N VAL A 741 14.20 25.89 17.58
CA VAL A 741 15.25 26.65 16.90
C VAL A 741 15.68 27.81 17.78
N ARG A 742 16.98 27.90 18.05
CA ARG A 742 17.59 28.98 18.80
C ARG A 742 18.59 29.75 17.94
N LYS A 743 18.83 31.00 18.30
CA LYS A 743 19.82 31.86 17.65
C LYS A 743 21.12 31.93 18.46
N THR A 744 22.23 31.62 17.83
CA THR A 744 23.56 31.74 18.45
C THR A 744 24.41 32.77 17.69
N SER A 745 25.62 33.04 18.18
CA SER A 745 26.59 33.90 17.49
C SER A 745 27.05 33.34 16.15
N LYS A 746 26.91 32.01 15.93
CA LYS A 746 27.30 31.30 14.71
C LYS A 746 26.16 31.06 13.73
N GLY A 747 24.92 31.43 14.08
CA GLY A 747 23.73 31.19 13.26
C GLY A 747 22.61 30.47 14.04
N PHE A 748 21.79 29.68 13.36
CA PHE A 748 20.74 28.87 13.99
C PHE A 748 21.31 27.56 14.53
N VAL A 749 20.68 27.08 15.61
CA VAL A 749 20.93 25.75 16.18
C VAL A 749 19.58 25.14 16.52
N VAL A 750 19.45 23.83 16.36
CA VAL A 750 18.20 23.09 16.58
C VAL A 750 18.36 22.15 17.75
N ASP A 751 17.48 22.29 18.74
CA ASP A 751 17.36 21.36 19.86
C ASP A 751 16.20 20.40 19.60
N ILE A 752 16.38 19.14 19.97
CA ILE A 752 15.38 18.09 19.88
C ILE A 752 14.90 17.75 21.29
N LEU A 753 13.61 17.85 21.56
CA LEU A 753 13.04 17.68 22.87
C LEU A 753 11.93 16.62 22.90
N GLU A 754 12.02 15.73 23.86
CA GLU A 754 11.03 14.66 24.12
C GLU A 754 10.56 14.71 25.57
N PRO A 755 9.38 15.25 25.89
CA PRO A 755 8.73 15.07 27.18
C PRO A 755 8.15 13.65 27.28
N HIS A 756 8.73 12.81 28.12
CA HIS A 756 8.45 11.39 28.14
C HIS A 756 7.89 10.90 29.48
N ASN A 757 6.95 9.94 29.39
CA ASN A 757 6.39 9.26 30.56
C ASN A 757 7.13 7.93 30.78
N ASP A 758 7.73 7.75 31.94
CA ASP A 758 8.55 6.59 32.34
C ASP A 758 7.77 5.25 32.30
N SER A 759 6.43 5.27 32.21
CA SER A 759 5.60 4.06 32.21
C SER A 759 5.61 3.29 30.89
N TYR A 760 6.15 3.86 29.82
CA TYR A 760 6.20 3.19 28.52
C TYR A 760 7.37 2.22 28.42
N VAL A 761 7.08 1.01 27.92
CA VAL A 761 8.06 -0.10 27.78
C VAL A 761 9.22 0.27 26.86
N ASP A 762 9.01 1.18 25.91
CA ASP A 762 10.00 1.62 24.92
C ASP A 762 10.75 2.91 25.32
N ALA A 763 10.54 3.44 26.52
CA ALA A 763 11.16 4.66 27.02
C ALA A 763 12.70 4.59 26.99
N LEU A 764 13.27 3.57 27.60
CA LEU A 764 14.71 3.37 27.62
C LEU A 764 15.31 3.08 26.23
N PRO A 765 14.74 2.20 25.39
CA PRO A 765 15.15 2.02 24.01
C PRO A 765 15.17 3.33 23.19
N LYS A 766 14.17 4.20 23.34
CA LYS A 766 14.12 5.53 22.69
C LYS A 766 15.23 6.46 23.21
N ALA A 767 15.46 6.50 24.51
CA ALA A 767 16.54 7.28 25.09
C ALA A 767 17.92 6.83 24.57
N ILE A 768 18.15 5.51 24.46
CA ILE A 768 19.37 4.94 23.87
C ILE A 768 19.48 5.30 22.38
N GLY A 769 18.37 5.26 21.64
CA GLY A 769 18.33 5.70 20.24
C GLY A 769 18.72 7.16 20.08
N LEU A 770 18.17 8.04 20.94
CA LEU A 770 18.50 9.47 20.94
C LEU A 770 19.98 9.72 21.31
N ALA A 771 20.53 8.95 22.24
CA ALA A 771 21.94 9.02 22.62
C ALA A 771 22.88 8.59 21.46
N LYS A 772 22.53 7.54 20.70
CA LYS A 772 23.27 7.12 19.51
C LYS A 772 23.20 8.19 18.41
N PHE A 773 22.04 8.77 18.19
CA PHE A 773 21.87 9.86 17.23
C PHE A 773 22.72 11.08 17.63
N ALA A 774 22.70 11.46 18.91
CA ALA A 774 23.53 12.55 19.42
C ALA A 774 25.04 12.26 19.34
N GLU A 775 25.46 10.99 19.41
CA GLU A 775 26.87 10.61 19.21
C GLU A 775 27.30 10.78 17.76
N GLU A 776 26.42 10.47 16.80
CA GLU A 776 26.72 10.49 15.38
C GLU A 776 26.57 11.89 14.76
N HIS A 777 25.57 12.68 15.21
CA HIS A 777 25.17 13.96 14.61
C HIS A 777 25.18 15.16 15.58
N GLY A 778 25.69 14.99 16.79
CA GLY A 778 25.61 16.02 17.83
C GLY A 778 26.31 17.34 17.50
N GLU A 779 27.24 17.36 16.54
CA GLU A 779 27.91 18.59 16.09
C GLU A 779 27.02 19.48 15.21
N GLU A 780 25.99 18.90 14.59
CA GLU A 780 25.07 19.57 13.67
C GLU A 780 23.86 20.17 14.39
N PHE A 781 23.58 19.71 15.61
CA PHE A 781 22.46 20.10 16.46
C PHE A 781 22.92 20.83 17.73
N GLY A 782 21.93 21.28 18.50
CA GLY A 782 22.15 21.82 19.85
C GLY A 782 22.00 20.74 20.91
N ARG A 783 20.89 20.81 21.65
CA ARG A 783 20.57 19.85 22.72
C ARG A 783 19.70 18.72 22.23
N PHE A 784 19.86 17.55 22.86
CA PHE A 784 18.96 16.41 22.70
C PHE A 784 18.38 16.05 24.07
N ILE A 785 17.24 16.60 24.37
CA ILE A 785 16.63 16.56 25.71
C ILE A 785 15.59 15.45 25.81
N PHE A 786 15.83 14.51 26.69
CA PHE A 786 14.80 13.59 27.15
C PHE A 786 14.32 14.11 28.51
N ALA A 787 13.04 14.54 28.60
CA ALA A 787 12.54 15.26 29.78
C ALA A 787 11.43 14.46 30.47
N ARG A 788 11.43 14.49 31.82
CA ARG A 788 10.31 13.98 32.61
C ARG A 788 9.91 14.97 33.70
N LYS A 789 8.70 14.82 34.22
CA LYS A 789 8.20 15.64 35.32
C LYS A 789 7.98 14.80 36.53
N VAL A 790 8.63 15.16 37.64
CA VAL A 790 8.47 14.53 38.94
C VAL A 790 7.85 15.56 39.89
N GLY A 791 6.58 15.38 40.26
CA GLY A 791 5.79 16.42 40.94
C GLY A 791 5.65 17.64 40.03
N ASN A 792 6.13 18.81 40.52
CA ASN A 792 6.11 20.07 39.76
C ASN A 792 7.44 20.41 39.10
N ASN A 793 8.47 19.59 39.26
CA ASN A 793 9.82 19.87 38.77
C ASN A 793 10.16 19.06 37.53
N TRP A 794 10.76 19.72 36.54
CA TRP A 794 11.36 19.06 35.39
C TRP A 794 12.71 18.43 35.75
N GLN A 795 12.96 17.25 35.25
CA GLN A 795 14.25 16.60 35.19
C GLN A 795 14.64 16.36 33.75
N TYR A 796 15.86 16.65 33.39
CA TYR A 796 16.36 16.58 32.02
C TYR A 796 17.55 15.61 31.95
N ALA A 797 17.54 14.78 30.90
CA ALA A 797 18.70 14.03 30.46
C ALA A 797 19.10 14.58 29.09
N ASP A 798 20.20 15.34 29.03
CA ASP A 798 20.72 15.94 27.81
C ASP A 798 21.74 15.01 27.14
N MET A 799 21.38 14.38 26.05
CA MET A 799 22.26 13.46 25.31
C MET A 799 23.35 14.20 24.49
N SER A 800 23.30 15.53 24.40
CA SER A 800 24.44 16.32 23.87
C SER A 800 25.61 16.36 24.85
N ASP A 801 25.35 16.20 26.18
CA ASP A 801 26.39 16.02 27.18
C ASP A 801 27.06 14.65 27.06
N LYS A 802 28.40 14.64 27.06
CA LYS A 802 29.19 13.41 26.86
C LYS A 802 29.01 12.39 27.98
N GLU A 803 28.85 12.85 29.22
CA GLU A 803 28.74 11.99 30.39
C GLU A 803 27.36 11.33 30.43
N THR A 804 26.29 12.12 30.30
CA THR A 804 24.90 11.64 30.17
C THR A 804 24.74 10.65 29.03
N ARG A 805 25.29 10.97 27.86
CA ARG A 805 25.27 10.09 26.67
C ARG A 805 25.99 8.78 26.94
N ALA A 806 27.22 8.80 27.48
CA ALA A 806 27.99 7.60 27.76
C ALA A 806 27.30 6.70 28.81
N LYS A 807 26.64 7.28 29.79
CA LYS A 807 25.83 6.55 30.79
C LYS A 807 24.62 5.88 30.12
N THR A 808 23.88 6.62 29.29
CA THR A 808 22.71 6.11 28.58
C THR A 808 23.06 4.94 27.69
N LEU A 809 24.15 5.03 26.92
CA LEU A 809 24.60 3.98 25.99
C LEU A 809 25.03 2.67 26.69
N LYS A 810 25.36 2.72 27.99
CA LYS A 810 25.74 1.54 28.81
C LYS A 810 24.53 0.86 29.47
N MET A 811 23.34 1.48 29.45
CA MET A 811 22.16 0.90 30.08
C MET A 811 21.67 -0.33 29.29
N GLN A 812 21.19 -1.33 30.00
CA GLN A 812 20.70 -2.59 29.43
C GLN A 812 19.16 -2.62 29.43
N PRO A 813 18.53 -3.38 28.54
CA PRO A 813 17.10 -3.61 28.61
C PRO A 813 16.65 -4.06 29.99
N GLY A 814 15.64 -3.38 30.56
CA GLY A 814 15.14 -3.63 31.91
C GLY A 814 15.80 -2.78 33.01
N SER A 815 16.80 -1.93 32.68
CA SER A 815 17.30 -0.93 33.62
C SER A 815 16.23 0.12 33.97
N ASP A 816 16.26 0.62 35.21
CA ASP A 816 15.37 1.72 35.61
C ASP A 816 15.74 3.01 34.84
N ILE A 817 14.79 3.50 34.04
CA ILE A 817 14.96 4.75 33.30
C ILE A 817 15.16 5.96 34.21
N GLY A 818 14.68 5.91 35.46
CA GLY A 818 14.90 6.92 36.46
C GLY A 818 16.38 7.23 36.71
N ALA A 819 17.26 6.25 36.50
CA ALA A 819 18.70 6.43 36.61
C ALA A 819 19.29 7.42 35.58
N LEU A 820 18.62 7.71 34.46
CA LEU A 820 19.05 8.73 33.50
C LEU A 820 19.03 10.14 34.06
N PHE A 821 18.12 10.40 34.97
CA PHE A 821 17.85 11.74 35.54
C PHE A 821 18.48 11.98 36.88
N ALA A 822 19.27 11.03 37.37
CA ALA A 822 19.92 11.08 38.70
C ALA A 822 21.31 11.73 38.62
N ILE A 823 21.46 12.84 37.89
CA ILE A 823 22.72 13.64 37.82
C ILE A 823 22.48 14.99 38.43
#